data_515f331502bad9ee90655f372541f12e
#
_entry.id   515f331502bad9ee90655f372541f12e
#
_cell.length_a   1.000
_cell.length_b   1.000
_cell.length_c   1.000
_cell.angle_alpha   90.00
_cell.angle_beta   90.00
_cell.angle_gamma   90.00
#
_symmetry.space_group_name_H-M   'P 1'
#
loop_
_entity.id
_entity.type
_entity.pdbx_description
1 polymer ?
#
loop_
_entity_poly.entity_id
_entity_poly.type
_entity_poly.pdbx_seq_one_letter_code
_entity_poly.pdbx_strand_id
1 'polypeptide(L)'
;MSKVTIENPVINSPFEEPKRHFKFNARGITEEIAAGRRRSEYFMPFPKPKKLSGAAQIQFEIPDQDLREANTFINSVRTQVTAWRNSGYPGVTPTTRRLLEHWNNPENEPRLYFCQRETVETAIYLNEYENKQRNNSFYKQLVKANEEANPDLFRIAFKMATGSGKTVVMAMLIVYHTLNKIANPRSTLFADAFLIVAPGITIRDRLQVLRPENPENDYQKMNLMPRGDYEDLCQAKIIITNYHAFQCRKKEELSRIGEKVLGESAKNFRETPEEMVTRVCRGLGRKRNIIVLNDEAHHCYRPKKEKKSKSTEDETRLWINGLEAVNAKIGIKQVYDLSATPFFLKGSGYSTTTPSGKKLNEGVLFPWVVSDFALIDAIECGIAKVPRVPVADDTMSGDPIYRRLWDTVRPKLSKIVSGNEPQLPQELETALQSLYSNYEKSYDLWQKDPHGLTPPVMIVVCNNTKVSKLVYDWIAGWQKKTLDGENVVVKGNLSIFSNENDGAWRDQPNTLLIDSKQLESGEALSNTFRKAARTQIEQFRRRMNLEKVTDADLLREVMNTVGKKGKLGEQIKCVVSVSMLSEGWDAKRVTHILGVRAFSTQLLCEQVVGRGLRRSSHDVEKTTINVNGKQVALETFPPEYAEVYGVPFSFIPATGSGWTIHPLPVTEVEAIPERKATCEITFPIVTGYRRQLPPNKLVAIFTEDSSYELSSAEIPSRTEIEAITGGTQEVELPYSTQFRDQQTQYYLANEVMKRHLHDDDKDTKWWLFPQVLGITRRWMKECVTYKDNMYPQYFHIGEIARKAAFRIYQSILRGEQQAQSSDSENSSSSKTFLPIFQDKQRIGSTEDVAFETTQPTWETRPDKCHISHVVADTDSWEQKTAQALEQMDEVVAYVKNHNLGFTIPYTDHNGASRQYVPDFVAHIRKRESGSTDNVVNLILETSGKKREDKQQKVNTIENMWLPAVNNYGEFREWSFLEITDPWNIQNTIREFMNEYAS
;
A
#
# COMPACT_ATOMS: atom_id res chain seq x y z
N MET A 1 -19.28 11.29 -21.45
CA MET A 1 -19.70 9.96 -20.97
C MET A 1 -20.43 10.18 -19.67
N SER A 2 -21.67 9.63 -19.50
CA SER A 2 -22.44 9.81 -18.27
C SER A 2 -21.68 9.17 -17.10
N LYS A 3 -21.43 9.92 -16.01
CA LYS A 3 -20.92 9.36 -14.75
C LYS A 3 -21.91 8.30 -14.28
N VAL A 4 -21.44 7.09 -13.98
CA VAL A 4 -22.22 6.05 -13.32
C VAL A 4 -22.42 6.48 -11.87
N THR A 5 -23.62 6.89 -11.51
CA THR A 5 -23.96 7.37 -10.18
C THR A 5 -24.96 6.40 -9.54
N ILE A 6 -24.54 5.64 -8.55
CA ILE A 6 -25.40 4.75 -7.78
C ILE A 6 -25.87 5.50 -6.53
N GLU A 7 -27.14 5.87 -6.45
CA GLU A 7 -27.72 6.65 -5.33
C GLU A 7 -27.60 5.95 -3.97
N ASN A 8 -27.78 4.63 -3.92
CA ASN A 8 -27.66 3.84 -2.70
C ASN A 8 -27.10 2.44 -3.00
N PRO A 9 -25.91 2.04 -2.48
CA PRO A 9 -25.35 0.72 -2.69
C PRO A 9 -26.02 -0.37 -1.88
N VAL A 10 -26.80 -0.02 -0.86
CA VAL A 10 -27.55 -0.96 -0.03
C VAL A 10 -28.87 -1.28 -0.71
N ILE A 11 -28.91 -2.42 -1.39
CA ILE A 11 -30.03 -2.87 -2.22
C ILE A 11 -30.73 -4.11 -1.67
N ASN A 12 -30.23 -4.67 -0.56
CA ASN A 12 -30.80 -5.84 0.12
C ASN A 12 -30.88 -5.59 1.63
N SER A 13 -31.83 -6.28 2.27
CA SER A 13 -31.89 -6.35 3.74
C SER A 13 -30.77 -7.30 4.25
N PRO A 14 -30.09 -6.98 5.36
CA PRO A 14 -29.14 -7.89 6.00
C PRO A 14 -29.81 -9.12 6.60
N PHE A 15 -31.11 -9.08 6.81
CA PHE A 15 -31.91 -10.11 7.50
C PHE A 15 -32.60 -11.09 6.56
N GLU A 16 -32.63 -10.80 5.27
CA GLU A 16 -33.27 -11.66 4.25
C GLU A 16 -32.24 -12.16 3.23
N GLU A 17 -32.59 -13.24 2.53
CA GLU A 17 -31.78 -13.71 1.40
C GLU A 17 -31.65 -12.59 0.35
N PRO A 18 -30.45 -12.24 -0.11
CA PRO A 18 -30.26 -11.20 -1.11
C PRO A 18 -31.05 -11.52 -2.39
N LYS A 19 -31.89 -10.59 -2.82
CA LYS A 19 -32.76 -10.74 -3.99
C LYS A 19 -32.26 -9.96 -5.21
N ARG A 20 -31.17 -9.20 -5.05
CA ARG A 20 -30.63 -8.29 -6.07
C ARG A 20 -29.11 -8.21 -5.94
N HIS A 21 -28.47 -7.86 -7.05
CA HIS A 21 -27.04 -7.52 -7.05
C HIS A 21 -26.73 -6.60 -8.22
N PHE A 22 -25.72 -5.74 -8.08
CA PHE A 22 -25.21 -4.94 -9.19
C PHE A 22 -24.49 -5.79 -10.22
N LYS A 23 -24.71 -5.50 -11.51
CA LYS A 23 -23.91 -6.12 -12.56
C LYS A 23 -22.52 -5.49 -12.65
N PHE A 24 -21.56 -6.28 -13.12
CA PHE A 24 -20.19 -5.85 -13.38
C PHE A 24 -19.89 -5.89 -14.88
N ASN A 25 -19.11 -4.94 -15.34
CA ASN A 25 -18.46 -4.97 -16.65
C ASN A 25 -16.93 -4.83 -16.47
N ALA A 26 -16.19 -4.72 -17.56
CA ALA A 26 -14.73 -4.52 -17.57
C ALA A 26 -14.26 -3.26 -16.80
N ARG A 27 -15.18 -2.30 -16.54
CA ARG A 27 -14.88 -1.04 -15.85
C ARG A 27 -15.28 -1.04 -14.36
N GLY A 28 -15.91 -2.11 -13.87
CA GLY A 28 -16.39 -2.23 -12.49
C GLY A 28 -17.91 -2.38 -12.40
N ILE A 29 -18.51 -1.92 -11.29
CA ILE A 29 -19.96 -1.92 -11.06
C ILE A 29 -20.69 -1.05 -12.10
N THR A 30 -21.86 -1.52 -12.56
CA THR A 30 -22.78 -0.77 -13.42
C THR A 30 -24.00 -0.32 -12.60
N GLU A 31 -24.79 0.61 -13.15
CA GLU A 31 -26.08 1.02 -12.56
C GLU A 31 -27.16 -0.07 -12.64
N GLU A 32 -26.93 -1.10 -13.45
CA GLU A 32 -27.89 -2.17 -13.61
C GLU A 32 -27.96 -3.10 -12.41
N ILE A 33 -29.13 -3.17 -11.80
CA ILE A 33 -29.42 -4.13 -10.73
C ILE A 33 -30.05 -5.37 -11.35
N ALA A 34 -29.34 -6.50 -11.24
CA ALA A 34 -29.85 -7.80 -11.64
C ALA A 34 -30.75 -8.40 -10.56
N ALA A 35 -31.79 -9.11 -10.98
CA ALA A 35 -32.62 -9.91 -10.09
C ALA A 35 -31.89 -11.18 -9.64
N GLY A 36 -32.15 -11.61 -8.40
CA GLY A 36 -31.55 -12.79 -7.79
C GLY A 36 -30.24 -12.49 -7.07
N ARG A 37 -29.81 -13.47 -6.27
CA ARG A 37 -28.57 -13.39 -5.51
C ARG A 37 -27.35 -13.49 -6.45
N ARG A 38 -26.28 -12.75 -6.15
CA ARG A 38 -24.99 -12.87 -6.83
C ARG A 38 -24.48 -14.30 -6.76
N ARG A 39 -23.99 -14.84 -7.88
CA ARG A 39 -23.30 -16.13 -7.89
C ARG A 39 -21.97 -16.02 -7.17
N SER A 40 -21.56 -17.09 -6.48
CA SER A 40 -20.22 -17.16 -5.90
C SER A 40 -19.19 -17.26 -7.03
N GLU A 41 -18.29 -16.30 -7.06
CA GLU A 41 -17.19 -16.17 -8.01
C GLU A 41 -15.94 -15.68 -7.28
N TYR A 42 -14.76 -15.95 -7.79
CA TYR A 42 -13.53 -15.35 -7.32
C TYR A 42 -12.69 -14.80 -8.48
N PHE A 43 -11.96 -13.75 -8.20
CA PHE A 43 -11.05 -13.13 -9.15
C PHE A 43 -9.70 -13.81 -9.09
N MET A 44 -9.18 -14.25 -10.25
CA MET A 44 -7.84 -14.78 -10.35
C MET A 44 -6.82 -13.63 -10.47
N PRO A 45 -5.82 -13.55 -9.59
CA PRO A 45 -4.76 -12.56 -9.75
C PRO A 45 -3.88 -12.91 -10.94
N PHE A 46 -3.58 -11.92 -11.81
CA PHE A 46 -2.55 -12.09 -12.84
C PHE A 46 -1.16 -11.92 -12.23
N PRO A 47 -0.24 -12.86 -12.46
CA PRO A 47 1.16 -12.59 -12.22
C PRO A 47 1.61 -11.49 -13.19
N LYS A 48 2.11 -10.36 -12.67
CA LYS A 48 2.83 -9.38 -13.51
C LYS A 48 3.90 -10.14 -14.29
N PRO A 49 4.04 -9.93 -15.60
CA PRO A 49 5.12 -10.55 -16.35
C PRO A 49 6.43 -10.23 -15.63
N LYS A 50 7.30 -11.23 -15.44
CA LYS A 50 8.65 -10.99 -14.95
C LYS A 50 9.25 -9.97 -15.90
N LYS A 51 9.80 -8.86 -15.40
CA LYS A 51 10.62 -7.98 -16.19
C LYS A 51 11.75 -8.83 -16.74
N LEU A 52 11.68 -9.20 -17.99
CA LEU A 52 12.85 -9.54 -18.76
C LEU A 52 13.62 -8.23 -18.89
N SER A 53 14.82 -8.18 -18.34
CA SER A 53 15.74 -7.09 -18.56
C SER A 53 15.95 -6.99 -20.07
N GLY A 54 15.49 -5.90 -20.69
CA GLY A 54 15.83 -5.56 -22.05
C GLY A 54 14.75 -5.69 -23.13
N ALA A 55 13.47 -5.89 -22.84
CA ALA A 55 12.45 -5.92 -23.88
C ALA A 55 11.22 -5.07 -23.53
N ALA A 56 10.67 -4.38 -24.52
CA ALA A 56 9.51 -3.54 -24.49
C ALA A 56 8.33 -4.19 -23.76
N GLN A 57 7.67 -3.45 -22.88
CA GLN A 57 6.45 -3.87 -22.21
C GLN A 57 5.30 -3.96 -23.23
N ILE A 58 5.05 -5.14 -23.78
CA ILE A 58 3.75 -5.45 -24.37
C ILE A 58 2.78 -5.67 -23.20
N GLN A 59 1.97 -4.69 -22.88
CA GLN A 59 0.80 -4.86 -22.02
C GLN A 59 -0.26 -5.61 -22.81
N PHE A 60 -0.30 -6.94 -22.66
CA PHE A 60 -1.49 -7.69 -23.05
C PHE A 60 -2.62 -7.32 -22.10
N GLU A 61 -3.59 -6.55 -22.57
CA GLU A 61 -4.90 -6.49 -21.95
C GLU A 61 -5.59 -7.84 -22.18
N ILE A 62 -5.62 -8.65 -21.13
CA ILE A 62 -6.37 -9.90 -21.17
C ILE A 62 -7.85 -9.55 -20.95
N PRO A 63 -8.76 -10.06 -21.79
CA PRO A 63 -10.19 -9.81 -21.63
C PRO A 63 -10.66 -10.18 -20.22
N ASP A 64 -11.49 -9.34 -19.63
CA ASP A 64 -11.99 -9.44 -18.24
C ASP A 64 -12.70 -10.78 -17.92
N GLN A 65 -13.16 -11.50 -18.94
CA GLN A 65 -13.81 -12.81 -18.81
C GLN A 65 -12.87 -13.91 -18.33
N ASP A 66 -11.56 -13.80 -18.56
CA ASP A 66 -10.57 -14.79 -18.12
C ASP A 66 -10.14 -14.63 -16.65
N LEU A 67 -10.63 -13.56 -15.98
CA LEU A 67 -10.27 -13.22 -14.61
C LEU A 67 -11.23 -13.75 -13.55
N ARG A 68 -12.39 -14.27 -13.96
CA ARG A 68 -13.45 -14.72 -13.06
C ARG A 68 -13.68 -16.22 -13.21
N GLU A 69 -13.66 -16.92 -12.09
CA GLU A 69 -14.05 -18.33 -12.06
C GLU A 69 -15.26 -18.51 -11.15
N ALA A 70 -16.32 -19.14 -11.69
CA ALA A 70 -17.51 -19.45 -10.92
C ALA A 70 -17.26 -20.63 -9.99
N ASN A 71 -17.57 -20.48 -8.70
CA ASN A 71 -17.52 -21.54 -7.71
C ASN A 71 -18.72 -22.48 -7.86
N THR A 72 -18.67 -23.36 -8.87
CA THR A 72 -19.79 -24.24 -9.22
C THR A 72 -20.25 -25.11 -8.07
N PHE A 73 -19.32 -25.65 -7.28
CA PHE A 73 -19.62 -26.44 -6.08
C PHE A 73 -20.41 -25.64 -5.05
N ILE A 74 -19.93 -24.46 -4.65
CA ILE A 74 -20.60 -23.57 -3.68
C ILE A 74 -22.00 -23.17 -4.17
N ASN A 75 -22.12 -22.80 -5.46
CA ASN A 75 -23.40 -22.42 -6.04
C ASN A 75 -24.40 -23.58 -6.03
N SER A 76 -23.94 -24.81 -6.27
CA SER A 76 -24.77 -26.00 -6.20
C SER A 76 -25.23 -26.33 -4.78
N VAL A 77 -24.31 -26.28 -3.79
CA VAL A 77 -24.63 -26.44 -2.37
C VAL A 77 -25.66 -25.41 -1.92
N ARG A 78 -25.46 -24.13 -2.27
CA ARG A 78 -26.38 -23.02 -1.96
C ARG A 78 -27.79 -23.29 -2.50
N THR A 79 -27.90 -23.74 -3.75
CA THR A 79 -29.20 -24.05 -4.37
C THR A 79 -29.94 -25.16 -3.59
N GLN A 80 -29.23 -26.21 -3.18
CA GLN A 80 -29.83 -27.30 -2.41
C GLN A 80 -30.19 -26.90 -0.99
N VAL A 81 -29.37 -26.10 -0.31
CA VAL A 81 -29.67 -25.57 1.02
C VAL A 81 -30.92 -24.67 0.96
N THR A 82 -31.05 -23.83 -0.07
CA THR A 82 -32.24 -23.00 -0.27
C THR A 82 -33.51 -23.87 -0.49
N ALA A 83 -33.43 -24.91 -1.32
CA ALA A 83 -34.54 -25.84 -1.54
C ALA A 83 -34.90 -26.61 -0.24
N TRP A 84 -33.89 -27.05 0.53
CA TRP A 84 -34.08 -27.75 1.81
C TRP A 84 -34.71 -26.83 2.87
N ARG A 85 -34.29 -25.54 2.95
CA ARG A 85 -34.93 -24.52 3.79
C ARG A 85 -36.41 -24.33 3.44
N ASN A 86 -36.70 -24.12 2.15
CA ASN A 86 -38.05 -23.91 1.65
C ASN A 86 -38.99 -25.13 1.86
N SER A 87 -38.44 -26.34 1.98
CA SER A 87 -39.20 -27.54 2.31
C SER A 87 -39.38 -27.76 3.82
N GLY A 88 -38.99 -26.83 4.67
CA GLY A 88 -39.19 -26.87 6.11
C GLY A 88 -38.18 -27.76 6.85
N TYR A 89 -36.92 -27.81 6.37
CA TYR A 89 -35.80 -28.51 7.02
C TYR A 89 -36.04 -30.01 7.29
N PRO A 90 -36.39 -30.83 6.29
CA PRO A 90 -36.61 -32.25 6.53
C PRO A 90 -35.35 -32.97 7.02
N GLY A 91 -35.50 -34.03 7.80
CA GLY A 91 -34.44 -34.93 8.24
C GLY A 91 -33.55 -34.46 9.40
N VAL A 92 -33.81 -33.29 9.99
CA VAL A 92 -33.12 -32.81 11.20
C VAL A 92 -33.72 -33.35 12.47
N THR A 93 -32.96 -33.27 13.58
CA THR A 93 -33.46 -33.62 14.91
C THR A 93 -34.51 -32.59 15.38
N PRO A 94 -35.40 -32.94 16.37
CA PRO A 94 -36.33 -32.00 16.98
C PRO A 94 -35.61 -30.77 17.61
N THR A 95 -34.46 -30.99 18.26
CA THR A 95 -33.62 -29.89 18.82
C THR A 95 -33.12 -28.94 17.74
N THR A 96 -32.61 -29.48 16.64
CA THR A 96 -32.14 -28.67 15.51
C THR A 96 -33.28 -27.87 14.87
N ARG A 97 -34.44 -28.49 14.68
CA ARG A 97 -35.66 -27.79 14.19
C ARG A 97 -36.04 -26.61 15.04
N ARG A 98 -36.11 -26.81 16.36
CA ARG A 98 -36.41 -25.74 17.33
C ARG A 98 -35.38 -24.61 17.26
N LEU A 99 -34.10 -24.90 17.11
CA LEU A 99 -33.04 -23.90 16.93
C LEU A 99 -33.20 -23.13 15.63
N LEU A 100 -33.45 -23.82 14.51
CA LEU A 100 -33.68 -23.19 13.22
C LEU A 100 -34.90 -22.27 13.22
N GLU A 101 -36.00 -22.68 13.85
CA GLU A 101 -37.19 -21.86 14.05
C GLU A 101 -36.87 -20.62 14.91
N HIS A 102 -36.13 -20.78 15.99
CA HIS A 102 -35.70 -19.69 16.86
C HIS A 102 -34.83 -18.68 16.10
N TRP A 103 -33.82 -19.13 15.35
CA TRP A 103 -32.94 -18.24 14.60
C TRP A 103 -33.60 -17.54 13.41
N ASN A 104 -34.69 -18.12 12.89
CA ASN A 104 -35.48 -17.51 11.81
C ASN A 104 -36.64 -16.63 12.30
N ASN A 105 -36.87 -16.53 13.60
CA ASN A 105 -37.97 -15.72 14.13
C ASN A 105 -37.64 -14.22 13.94
N PRO A 106 -38.44 -13.46 13.17
CA PRO A 106 -38.24 -12.04 12.94
C PRO A 106 -38.45 -11.15 14.15
N GLU A 107 -39.12 -11.65 15.20
CA GLU A 107 -39.40 -10.95 16.46
C GLU A 107 -38.23 -11.02 17.46
N ASN A 108 -37.22 -11.84 17.19
CA ASN A 108 -36.04 -11.93 18.04
C ASN A 108 -35.17 -10.66 17.92
N GLU A 109 -34.78 -10.12 19.07
CA GLU A 109 -33.82 -9.00 19.15
C GLU A 109 -32.57 -9.44 19.95
N PRO A 110 -31.36 -9.18 19.42
CA PRO A 110 -31.08 -8.71 18.06
C PRO A 110 -31.31 -9.79 16.99
N ARG A 111 -31.76 -9.39 15.81
CA ARG A 111 -31.97 -10.32 14.68
C ARG A 111 -30.63 -10.79 14.10
N LEU A 112 -30.55 -12.06 13.75
CA LEU A 112 -29.39 -12.63 13.08
C LEU A 112 -29.38 -12.24 11.59
N TYR A 113 -28.20 -11.96 11.05
CA TYR A 113 -28.04 -11.72 9.61
C TYR A 113 -28.31 -12.98 8.81
N PHE A 114 -28.84 -12.83 7.61
CA PHE A 114 -29.09 -13.96 6.70
C PHE A 114 -27.81 -14.78 6.46
N CYS A 115 -26.67 -14.16 6.24
CA CYS A 115 -25.40 -14.86 6.02
C CYS A 115 -24.94 -15.70 7.21
N GLN A 116 -25.26 -15.31 8.45
CA GLN A 116 -24.97 -16.11 9.64
C GLN A 116 -25.85 -17.36 9.69
N ARG A 117 -27.15 -17.20 9.47
CA ARG A 117 -28.12 -18.29 9.43
C ARG A 117 -27.80 -19.29 8.32
N GLU A 118 -27.59 -18.79 7.08
CA GLU A 118 -27.25 -19.64 5.93
C GLU A 118 -25.98 -20.45 6.14
N THR A 119 -24.93 -19.84 6.76
CA THR A 119 -23.69 -20.54 7.06
C THR A 119 -23.91 -21.72 7.98
N VAL A 120 -24.70 -21.52 9.05
CA VAL A 120 -25.03 -22.59 9.99
C VAL A 120 -26.00 -23.59 9.37
N GLU A 121 -26.99 -23.16 8.61
CA GLU A 121 -27.89 -24.04 7.83
C GLU A 121 -27.10 -24.95 6.88
N THR A 122 -26.07 -24.41 6.22
CA THR A 122 -25.19 -25.21 5.34
C THR A 122 -24.43 -26.26 6.13
N ALA A 123 -23.90 -25.93 7.31
CA ALA A 123 -23.27 -26.90 8.21
C ALA A 123 -24.23 -27.99 8.64
N ILE A 124 -25.44 -27.63 9.06
CA ILE A 124 -26.50 -28.56 9.48
C ILE A 124 -26.95 -29.45 8.31
N TYR A 125 -27.18 -28.87 7.12
CA TYR A 125 -27.55 -29.58 5.92
C TYR A 125 -26.53 -30.69 5.59
N LEU A 126 -25.26 -30.40 5.59
CA LEU A 126 -24.18 -31.36 5.33
C LEU A 126 -24.05 -32.42 6.43
N ASN A 127 -24.19 -32.00 7.71
CA ASN A 127 -24.01 -32.91 8.86
C ASN A 127 -25.21 -33.84 9.09
N GLU A 128 -26.46 -33.34 9.03
CA GLU A 128 -27.65 -34.10 9.38
C GLU A 128 -28.42 -34.64 8.17
N TYR A 129 -28.54 -33.84 7.09
CA TYR A 129 -29.36 -34.21 5.94
C TYR A 129 -28.58 -34.96 4.86
N GLU A 130 -27.57 -34.28 4.27
CA GLU A 130 -26.80 -34.82 3.15
C GLU A 130 -26.06 -36.12 3.50
N ASN A 131 -25.44 -36.17 4.69
CA ASN A 131 -24.72 -37.36 5.17
C ASN A 131 -25.57 -38.61 5.30
N LYS A 132 -26.89 -38.45 5.46
CA LYS A 132 -27.86 -39.59 5.56
C LYS A 132 -28.43 -40.00 4.21
N GLN A 133 -28.27 -39.21 3.16
CA GLN A 133 -28.83 -39.50 1.83
C GLN A 133 -28.04 -40.62 1.13
N ARG A 134 -28.76 -41.48 0.42
CA ARG A 134 -28.14 -42.54 -0.42
C ARG A 134 -27.22 -41.95 -1.52
N ASN A 135 -27.56 -40.75 -2.02
CA ASN A 135 -26.84 -40.04 -3.08
C ASN A 135 -26.17 -38.80 -2.54
N ASN A 136 -25.34 -38.97 -1.51
CA ASN A 136 -24.63 -37.89 -0.81
C ASN A 136 -23.45 -37.29 -1.64
N SER A 137 -23.76 -36.70 -2.79
CA SER A 137 -22.76 -36.28 -3.78
C SER A 137 -21.86 -35.16 -3.25
N PHE A 138 -22.38 -34.19 -2.53
CA PHE A 138 -21.57 -33.10 -1.93
C PHE A 138 -20.68 -33.59 -0.81
N TYR A 139 -21.21 -34.48 0.05
CA TYR A 139 -20.42 -35.08 1.12
C TYR A 139 -19.24 -35.88 0.56
N LYS A 140 -19.47 -36.71 -0.49
CA LYS A 140 -18.39 -37.44 -1.17
C LYS A 140 -17.35 -36.57 -1.82
N GLN A 141 -17.75 -35.43 -2.44
CA GLN A 141 -16.82 -34.49 -3.01
C GLN A 141 -15.96 -33.82 -1.90
N LEU A 142 -16.56 -33.47 -0.76
CA LEU A 142 -15.85 -32.95 0.38
C LEU A 142 -14.88 -33.97 1.00
N VAL A 143 -15.29 -35.22 1.13
CA VAL A 143 -14.40 -36.31 1.61
C VAL A 143 -13.18 -36.40 0.69
N LYS A 144 -13.38 -36.48 -0.62
CA LYS A 144 -12.30 -36.55 -1.60
C LYS A 144 -11.37 -35.31 -1.51
N ALA A 145 -11.93 -34.09 -1.44
CA ALA A 145 -11.15 -32.87 -1.31
C ALA A 145 -10.32 -32.85 -0.02
N ASN A 146 -10.86 -33.40 1.09
CA ASN A 146 -10.15 -33.51 2.35
C ASN A 146 -9.08 -34.62 2.32
N GLU A 147 -9.36 -35.79 1.75
CA GLU A 147 -8.36 -36.85 1.58
C GLU A 147 -7.11 -36.37 0.82
N GLU A 148 -7.29 -35.52 -0.19
CA GLU A 148 -6.21 -34.95 -0.99
C GLU A 148 -5.42 -33.84 -0.25
N ALA A 149 -6.08 -33.00 0.54
CA ALA A 149 -5.49 -31.82 1.15
C ALA A 149 -5.26 -31.94 2.67
N ASN A 150 -6.09 -32.70 3.37
CA ASN A 150 -6.12 -32.86 4.83
C ASN A 150 -6.35 -34.35 5.21
N PRO A 151 -5.42 -35.28 4.89
CA PRO A 151 -5.70 -36.72 4.91
C PRO A 151 -6.28 -37.28 6.21
N ASP A 152 -5.98 -36.66 7.34
CA ASP A 152 -6.41 -37.13 8.67
C ASP A 152 -7.52 -36.26 9.30
N LEU A 153 -8.03 -35.23 8.59
CA LEU A 153 -9.00 -34.29 9.14
C LEU A 153 -10.13 -34.02 8.16
N PHE A 154 -11.38 -34.15 8.61
CA PHE A 154 -12.53 -33.72 7.83
C PHE A 154 -12.85 -32.25 8.12
N ARG A 155 -12.62 -31.36 7.16
CA ARG A 155 -12.76 -29.90 7.28
C ARG A 155 -13.85 -29.37 6.36
N ILE A 156 -14.58 -28.37 6.83
CA ILE A 156 -15.55 -27.57 6.06
C ILE A 156 -15.22 -26.10 6.29
N ALA A 157 -15.09 -25.32 5.22
CA ALA A 157 -14.73 -23.90 5.31
C ALA A 157 -15.90 -23.00 4.88
N PHE A 158 -16.05 -21.89 5.59
CA PHE A 158 -17.02 -20.85 5.35
C PHE A 158 -16.30 -19.54 5.02
N LYS A 159 -16.53 -19.01 3.82
CA LYS A 159 -16.04 -17.71 3.40
C LYS A 159 -17.06 -16.66 3.83
N MET A 160 -16.68 -15.83 4.79
CA MET A 160 -17.52 -14.80 5.40
C MET A 160 -16.78 -13.47 5.44
N ALA A 161 -17.31 -12.45 4.79
CA ALA A 161 -16.75 -11.09 4.79
C ALA A 161 -16.47 -10.57 6.20
N THR A 162 -15.52 -9.64 6.31
CA THR A 162 -15.27 -8.95 7.59
C THR A 162 -16.53 -8.17 8.00
N GLY A 163 -16.89 -8.26 9.28
CA GLY A 163 -18.13 -7.62 9.81
C GLY A 163 -19.38 -8.48 9.74
N SER A 164 -19.41 -9.59 8.98
CA SER A 164 -20.58 -10.47 8.84
C SER A 164 -20.90 -11.35 10.08
N GLY A 165 -20.05 -11.31 11.12
CA GLY A 165 -20.32 -11.99 12.40
C GLY A 165 -19.82 -13.43 12.48
N LYS A 166 -18.59 -13.74 12.02
CA LYS A 166 -17.94 -15.06 12.18
C LYS A 166 -18.03 -15.62 13.60
N THR A 167 -17.83 -14.79 14.63
CA THR A 167 -17.89 -15.19 16.04
C THR A 167 -19.30 -15.66 16.43
N VAL A 168 -20.35 -14.99 15.93
CA VAL A 168 -21.75 -15.40 16.15
C VAL A 168 -22.02 -16.77 15.53
N VAL A 169 -21.51 -17.04 14.32
CA VAL A 169 -21.61 -18.36 13.67
C VAL A 169 -20.91 -19.44 14.48
N MET A 170 -19.72 -19.15 15.06
CA MET A 170 -19.07 -20.09 15.99
C MET A 170 -19.95 -20.39 17.20
N ALA A 171 -20.54 -19.36 17.81
CA ALA A 171 -21.46 -19.51 18.94
C ALA A 171 -22.69 -20.37 18.55
N MET A 172 -23.29 -20.11 17.39
CA MET A 172 -24.43 -20.90 16.88
C MET A 172 -24.04 -22.37 16.66
N LEU A 173 -22.84 -22.67 16.11
CA LEU A 173 -22.35 -24.04 15.95
C LEU A 173 -22.12 -24.73 17.30
N ILE A 174 -21.63 -24.01 18.31
CA ILE A 174 -21.46 -24.53 19.68
C ILE A 174 -22.83 -24.89 20.28
N VAL A 175 -23.82 -24.00 20.19
CA VAL A 175 -25.20 -24.24 20.63
C VAL A 175 -25.77 -25.45 19.92
N TYR A 176 -25.68 -25.50 18.59
CA TYR A 176 -26.18 -26.59 17.76
C TYR A 176 -25.65 -27.97 18.20
N HIS A 177 -24.32 -28.09 18.31
CA HIS A 177 -23.70 -29.36 18.67
C HIS A 177 -23.96 -29.74 20.13
N THR A 178 -23.87 -28.79 21.09
CA THR A 178 -24.04 -29.05 22.52
C THR A 178 -25.44 -29.52 22.83
N LEU A 179 -26.46 -28.75 22.43
CA LEU A 179 -27.86 -29.08 22.79
C LEU A 179 -28.29 -30.40 22.11
N ASN A 180 -27.86 -30.65 20.88
CA ASN A 180 -28.13 -31.94 20.22
C ASN A 180 -27.40 -33.11 20.90
N LYS A 181 -26.15 -32.89 21.40
CA LYS A 181 -25.40 -33.93 22.10
C LYS A 181 -26.05 -34.28 23.43
N ILE A 182 -26.56 -33.32 24.16
CA ILE A 182 -27.27 -33.51 25.41
C ILE A 182 -28.60 -34.25 25.18
N ALA A 183 -29.38 -33.80 24.17
CA ALA A 183 -30.63 -34.45 23.80
C ALA A 183 -30.42 -35.88 23.22
N ASN A 184 -29.28 -36.15 22.59
CA ASN A 184 -28.96 -37.42 21.97
C ASN A 184 -27.53 -37.92 22.37
N PRO A 185 -27.30 -38.34 23.64
CA PRO A 185 -25.99 -38.67 24.17
C PRO A 185 -25.21 -39.75 23.38
N ARG A 186 -25.91 -40.70 22.77
CA ARG A 186 -25.34 -41.78 21.97
C ARG A 186 -25.03 -41.39 20.55
N SER A 187 -25.52 -40.25 20.08
CA SER A 187 -25.27 -39.83 18.69
C SER A 187 -23.79 -39.54 18.46
N THR A 188 -23.29 -40.05 17.34
CA THR A 188 -21.94 -39.76 16.85
C THR A 188 -21.90 -38.51 15.98
N LEU A 189 -23.05 -37.88 15.68
CA LEU A 189 -23.14 -36.68 14.84
C LEU A 189 -22.77 -35.39 15.59
N PHE A 190 -22.91 -35.37 16.93
CA PHE A 190 -22.77 -34.19 17.73
C PHE A 190 -21.67 -34.32 18.80
N ALA A 191 -21.15 -33.19 19.27
CA ALA A 191 -20.19 -33.15 20.36
C ALA A 191 -20.50 -31.98 21.29
N ASP A 192 -20.05 -32.08 22.56
CA ASP A 192 -20.15 -31.06 23.59
C ASP A 192 -18.78 -30.59 24.08
N ALA A 193 -17.75 -30.84 23.28
CA ALA A 193 -16.39 -30.46 23.55
C ALA A 193 -15.78 -29.75 22.33
N PHE A 194 -15.19 -28.58 22.55
CA PHE A 194 -14.74 -27.68 21.48
C PHE A 194 -13.32 -27.21 21.73
N LEU A 195 -12.53 -27.21 20.67
CA LEU A 195 -11.22 -26.58 20.60
C LEU A 195 -11.28 -25.43 19.59
N ILE A 196 -11.17 -24.20 20.06
CA ILE A 196 -11.17 -22.99 19.24
C ILE A 196 -9.74 -22.52 19.09
N VAL A 197 -9.27 -22.43 17.84
CA VAL A 197 -7.90 -22.06 17.53
C VAL A 197 -7.87 -20.75 16.73
N ALA A 198 -7.07 -19.81 17.19
CA ALA A 198 -6.88 -18.51 16.60
C ALA A 198 -5.42 -18.29 16.16
N PRO A 199 -5.13 -17.41 15.17
CA PRO A 199 -3.76 -17.15 14.76
C PRO A 199 -2.93 -16.39 15.82
N GLY A 200 -3.57 -15.53 16.62
CA GLY A 200 -2.86 -14.69 17.58
C GLY A 200 -3.53 -14.59 18.95
N ILE A 201 -2.78 -14.06 19.93
CA ILE A 201 -3.23 -13.84 21.30
C ILE A 201 -4.41 -12.86 21.33
N THR A 202 -4.37 -11.80 20.53
CA THR A 202 -5.42 -10.79 20.41
C THR A 202 -6.77 -11.38 20.02
N ILE A 203 -6.79 -12.27 19.04
CA ILE A 203 -8.03 -12.96 18.60
C ILE A 203 -8.48 -13.92 19.68
N ARG A 204 -7.57 -14.70 20.26
CA ARG A 204 -7.88 -15.60 21.39
C ARG A 204 -8.61 -14.87 22.52
N ASP A 205 -8.12 -13.68 22.89
CA ASP A 205 -8.71 -12.90 23.98
C ASP A 205 -10.08 -12.33 23.60
N ARG A 206 -10.29 -11.94 22.36
CA ARG A 206 -11.60 -11.53 21.83
C ARG A 206 -12.61 -12.69 21.82
N LEU A 207 -12.15 -13.90 21.49
CA LEU A 207 -13.02 -15.07 21.43
C LEU A 207 -13.47 -15.59 22.82
N GLN A 208 -13.00 -14.99 23.93
CA GLN A 208 -13.50 -15.33 25.28
C GLN A 208 -15.00 -15.11 25.45
N VAL A 209 -15.64 -14.33 24.58
CA VAL A 209 -17.13 -14.18 24.52
C VAL A 209 -17.84 -15.49 24.14
N LEU A 210 -17.11 -16.49 23.61
CA LEU A 210 -17.62 -17.83 23.33
C LEU A 210 -17.63 -18.75 24.54
N ARG A 211 -17.19 -18.32 25.71
CA ARG A 211 -17.36 -19.06 26.98
C ARG A 211 -18.70 -18.72 27.61
N PRO A 212 -19.56 -19.71 27.91
CA PRO A 212 -20.84 -19.45 28.57
C PRO A 212 -20.67 -18.73 29.92
N GLU A 213 -19.59 -19.01 30.65
CA GLU A 213 -19.33 -18.39 31.98
C GLU A 213 -18.92 -16.93 31.89
N ASN A 214 -18.60 -16.41 30.69
CA ASN A 214 -18.24 -15.01 30.51
C ASN A 214 -19.52 -14.12 30.64
N PRO A 215 -19.52 -13.11 31.53
CA PRO A 215 -20.67 -12.20 31.66
C PRO A 215 -21.03 -11.47 30.33
N GLU A 216 -20.05 -11.30 29.45
CA GLU A 216 -20.21 -10.66 28.13
C GLU A 216 -20.38 -11.69 26.99
N ASN A 217 -20.87 -12.89 27.27
CA ASN A 217 -20.98 -13.96 26.27
C ASN A 217 -21.97 -13.62 25.14
N ASP A 218 -21.65 -14.08 23.94
CA ASP A 218 -22.47 -13.85 22.74
C ASP A 218 -23.78 -14.65 22.74
N TYR A 219 -23.90 -15.72 23.54
CA TYR A 219 -25.08 -16.58 23.56
C TYR A 219 -26.32 -15.85 24.09
N GLN A 220 -26.17 -15.14 25.20
CA GLN A 220 -27.24 -14.32 25.79
C GLN A 220 -27.39 -12.99 25.03
N LYS A 221 -26.28 -12.35 24.71
CA LYS A 221 -26.27 -11.05 24.05
C LYS A 221 -26.94 -11.07 22.65
N MET A 222 -26.76 -12.16 21.90
CA MET A 222 -27.34 -12.36 20.57
C MET A 222 -28.60 -13.24 20.60
N ASN A 223 -29.11 -13.60 21.76
CA ASN A 223 -30.29 -14.44 21.91
C ASN A 223 -30.24 -15.71 21.03
N LEU A 224 -29.13 -16.48 21.15
CA LEU A 224 -28.83 -17.58 20.21
C LEU A 224 -29.62 -18.88 20.53
N MET A 225 -30.35 -18.94 21.62
CA MET A 225 -31.17 -20.09 21.99
C MET A 225 -32.31 -19.69 22.89
N PRO A 226 -33.37 -20.51 23.03
CA PRO A 226 -34.40 -20.34 24.04
C PRO A 226 -33.83 -20.25 25.45
N ARG A 227 -34.38 -19.39 26.31
CA ARG A 227 -33.83 -19.09 27.65
C ARG A 227 -33.65 -20.33 28.54
N GLY A 228 -34.51 -21.35 28.39
CA GLY A 228 -34.44 -22.57 29.17
C GLY A 228 -33.24 -23.49 28.80
N ASP A 229 -32.58 -23.29 27.69
CA ASP A 229 -31.51 -24.16 27.21
C ASP A 229 -30.11 -23.69 27.65
N TYR A 230 -30.01 -22.58 28.40
CA TYR A 230 -28.71 -21.98 28.75
C TYR A 230 -27.92 -22.84 29.75
N GLU A 231 -28.61 -23.48 30.73
CA GLU A 231 -27.96 -24.37 31.69
C GLU A 231 -27.37 -25.60 31.01
N ASP A 232 -28.03 -26.11 29.96
CA ASP A 232 -27.51 -27.18 29.14
C ASP A 232 -26.29 -26.75 28.38
N LEU A 233 -26.28 -25.53 27.79
CA LEU A 233 -25.10 -25.00 27.11
C LEU A 233 -23.90 -24.87 28.07
N CYS A 234 -24.08 -24.56 29.32
CA CYS A 234 -22.98 -24.44 30.30
C CYS A 234 -22.24 -25.78 30.55
N GLN A 235 -22.80 -26.92 30.12
CA GLN A 235 -22.12 -28.21 30.18
C GLN A 235 -21.02 -28.37 29.09
N ALA A 236 -21.01 -27.52 28.07
CA ALA A 236 -20.01 -27.55 27.03
C ALA A 236 -18.59 -27.34 27.57
N LYS A 237 -17.62 -28.12 27.08
CA LYS A 237 -16.19 -27.95 27.41
C LYS A 237 -15.51 -27.21 26.27
N ILE A 238 -15.16 -25.96 26.54
CA ILE A 238 -14.61 -25.06 25.51
C ILE A 238 -13.17 -24.67 25.88
N ILE A 239 -12.23 -24.95 24.98
CA ILE A 239 -10.86 -24.47 25.05
C ILE A 239 -10.65 -23.46 23.94
N ILE A 240 -10.15 -22.28 24.27
CA ILE A 240 -9.78 -21.22 23.33
C ILE A 240 -8.28 -21.01 23.42
N THR A 241 -7.57 -21.23 22.32
CA THR A 241 -6.10 -21.14 22.25
C THR A 241 -5.64 -20.47 20.96
N ASN A 242 -4.32 -20.24 20.85
CA ASN A 242 -3.69 -19.89 19.59
C ASN A 242 -2.82 -21.04 19.10
N TYR A 243 -2.47 -21.04 17.80
CA TYR A 243 -1.69 -22.12 17.21
C TYR A 243 -0.28 -22.27 17.82
N HIS A 244 0.32 -21.20 18.40
CA HIS A 244 1.61 -21.27 19.08
C HIS A 244 1.58 -22.21 20.29
N ALA A 245 0.41 -22.45 20.89
CA ALA A 245 0.27 -23.41 21.98
C ALA A 245 0.63 -24.85 21.55
N PHE A 246 0.60 -25.16 20.25
CA PHE A 246 1.00 -26.47 19.70
C PHE A 246 2.53 -26.62 19.56
N GLN A 247 3.30 -25.56 19.85
CA GLN A 247 4.75 -25.67 19.89
C GLN A 247 5.20 -26.54 21.07
N CYS A 248 5.94 -27.61 20.77
CA CYS A 248 6.53 -28.45 21.82
C CYS A 248 7.60 -27.67 22.57
N ARG A 249 7.45 -27.56 23.89
CA ARG A 249 8.35 -26.83 24.77
C ARG A 249 9.65 -27.61 24.99
N LYS A 250 10.76 -26.87 25.15
CA LYS A 250 11.99 -27.44 25.71
C LYS A 250 11.73 -27.58 27.21
N LYS A 251 12.01 -28.75 27.80
CA LYS A 251 11.92 -28.96 29.24
C LYS A 251 13.13 -28.31 29.93
N GLU A 252 13.18 -26.99 29.99
CA GLU A 252 14.24 -26.23 30.70
C GLU A 252 13.98 -26.09 32.20
N GLU A 253 12.85 -26.53 32.70
CA GLU A 253 12.50 -26.52 34.13
C GLU A 253 12.44 -27.91 34.74
N LEU A 254 13.47 -28.70 34.56
CA LEU A 254 13.78 -29.73 35.54
C LEU A 254 14.40 -29.07 36.77
N SER A 255 13.83 -29.33 37.95
CA SER A 255 14.43 -28.83 39.20
C SER A 255 15.94 -29.06 39.19
N ARG A 256 16.75 -28.17 39.80
CA ARG A 256 18.20 -28.29 39.94
C ARG A 256 18.69 -29.65 40.42
N ILE A 257 17.82 -30.45 41.05
CA ILE A 257 18.06 -31.83 41.45
C ILE A 257 17.94 -32.79 40.24
N GLY A 258 17.00 -32.58 39.30
CA GLY A 258 16.87 -33.41 38.09
C GLY A 258 18.01 -33.23 37.11
N GLU A 259 18.56 -32.01 36.99
CA GLU A 259 19.72 -31.73 36.11
C GLU A 259 21.00 -32.46 36.60
N LYS A 260 21.18 -32.57 37.91
CA LYS A 260 22.33 -33.29 38.52
C LYS A 260 22.25 -34.81 38.34
N VAL A 261 21.03 -35.36 38.21
CA VAL A 261 20.82 -36.83 38.05
C VAL A 261 20.90 -37.28 36.59
N LEU A 262 20.48 -36.42 35.61
CA LEU A 262 20.41 -36.80 34.21
C LEU A 262 21.60 -36.37 33.33
N GLY A 263 22.53 -35.56 33.83
CA GLY A 263 23.74 -35.12 33.14
C GLY A 263 23.48 -34.50 31.75
N GLU A 264 24.33 -34.80 30.77
CA GLU A 264 24.21 -34.26 29.40
C GLU A 264 22.94 -34.69 28.66
N SER A 265 22.29 -35.79 29.07
CA SER A 265 21.00 -36.24 28.48
C SER A 265 19.82 -35.30 28.80
N ALA A 266 19.94 -34.46 29.83
CA ALA A 266 18.91 -33.47 30.18
C ALA A 266 18.75 -32.36 29.14
N LYS A 267 19.78 -32.06 28.34
CA LYS A 267 19.81 -31.00 27.33
C LYS A 267 18.94 -31.27 26.10
N ASN A 268 18.46 -32.52 25.88
CA ASN A 268 17.69 -32.93 24.71
C ASN A 268 16.21 -33.24 24.97
N PHE A 269 15.70 -33.00 26.17
CA PHE A 269 14.31 -33.28 26.49
C PHE A 269 13.36 -32.24 25.89
N ARG A 270 12.73 -32.54 24.75
CA ARG A 270 11.59 -31.82 24.22
C ARG A 270 10.29 -32.51 24.61
N GLU A 271 9.24 -31.71 24.81
CA GLU A 271 7.87 -32.18 24.94
C GLU A 271 7.49 -33.03 23.70
N THR A 272 6.85 -34.18 23.91
CA THR A 272 6.32 -34.99 22.79
C THR A 272 5.00 -34.39 22.28
N PRO A 273 4.56 -34.69 21.05
CA PRO A 273 3.23 -34.27 20.56
C PRO A 273 2.09 -34.69 21.48
N GLU A 274 2.17 -35.87 22.10
CA GLU A 274 1.16 -36.35 23.05
C GLU A 274 1.14 -35.57 24.37
N GLU A 275 2.30 -35.21 24.90
CA GLU A 275 2.42 -34.33 26.08
C GLU A 275 1.89 -32.93 25.77
N MET A 276 2.23 -32.39 24.59
CA MET A 276 1.71 -31.10 24.09
C MET A 276 0.18 -31.13 24.05
N VAL A 277 -0.44 -32.14 23.47
CA VAL A 277 -1.91 -32.27 23.42
C VAL A 277 -2.49 -32.36 24.83
N THR A 278 -1.85 -33.10 25.77
CA THR A 278 -2.28 -33.17 27.16
C THR A 278 -2.27 -31.79 27.83
N ARG A 279 -1.23 -30.99 27.58
CA ARG A 279 -1.12 -29.62 28.09
C ARG A 279 -2.19 -28.68 27.49
N VAL A 280 -2.33 -28.68 26.17
CA VAL A 280 -3.24 -27.77 25.44
C VAL A 280 -4.70 -28.15 25.73
N CYS A 281 -5.04 -29.45 25.71
CA CYS A 281 -6.40 -29.95 25.82
C CYS A 281 -6.80 -30.38 27.25
N ARG A 282 -6.02 -30.02 28.26
CA ARG A 282 -6.28 -30.40 29.66
C ARG A 282 -7.71 -30.11 30.14
N GLY A 283 -8.27 -28.96 29.71
CA GLY A 283 -9.63 -28.55 30.11
C GLY A 283 -10.77 -29.40 29.52
N LEU A 284 -10.51 -30.23 28.50
CA LEU A 284 -11.52 -31.14 27.92
C LEU A 284 -11.72 -32.40 28.77
N GLY A 285 -10.81 -32.68 29.72
CA GLY A 285 -10.89 -33.85 30.58
C GLY A 285 -10.85 -35.16 29.77
N ARG A 286 -11.91 -35.99 29.90
CA ARG A 286 -12.02 -37.29 29.21
C ARG A 286 -12.84 -37.25 27.90
N LYS A 287 -13.22 -36.03 27.46
CA LYS A 287 -14.00 -35.88 26.22
C LYS A 287 -13.19 -36.34 25.00
N ARG A 288 -13.86 -36.97 24.02
CA ARG A 288 -13.27 -37.45 22.75
C ARG A 288 -14.16 -37.05 21.57
N ASN A 289 -13.61 -37.12 20.36
CA ASN A 289 -14.30 -36.79 19.12
C ASN A 289 -14.86 -35.34 19.18
N ILE A 290 -13.97 -34.43 19.43
CA ILE A 290 -14.25 -32.98 19.64
C ILE A 290 -14.54 -32.26 18.31
N ILE A 291 -15.17 -31.10 18.41
CA ILE A 291 -15.28 -30.12 17.30
C ILE A 291 -14.12 -29.11 17.39
N VAL A 292 -13.52 -28.82 16.25
CA VAL A 292 -12.53 -27.74 16.13
C VAL A 292 -13.16 -26.57 15.37
N LEU A 293 -12.96 -25.35 15.88
CA LEU A 293 -13.34 -24.11 15.21
C LEU A 293 -12.07 -23.30 14.97
N ASN A 294 -11.70 -23.09 13.72
CA ASN A 294 -10.54 -22.27 13.35
C ASN A 294 -11.00 -20.87 12.92
N ASP A 295 -10.56 -19.83 13.63
CA ASP A 295 -10.73 -18.44 13.17
C ASP A 295 -9.54 -18.04 12.30
N GLU A 296 -9.80 -17.28 11.23
CA GLU A 296 -8.83 -16.91 10.19
C GLU A 296 -8.07 -18.15 9.62
N ALA A 297 -8.82 -19.17 9.28
CA ALA A 297 -8.34 -20.51 8.91
C ALA A 297 -7.42 -20.55 7.69
N HIS A 298 -7.28 -19.43 6.95
CA HIS A 298 -6.35 -19.33 5.81
C HIS A 298 -4.85 -19.46 6.23
N HIS A 299 -4.56 -19.45 7.53
CA HIS A 299 -3.24 -19.80 8.07
C HIS A 299 -3.08 -21.29 8.43
N CYS A 300 -4.13 -22.12 8.31
CA CYS A 300 -4.12 -23.51 8.73
C CYS A 300 -4.24 -24.44 7.53
N TYR A 301 -3.12 -24.80 6.90
CA TYR A 301 -3.08 -25.79 5.81
C TYR A 301 -1.71 -26.45 5.69
N ARG A 302 -1.61 -27.58 4.97
CA ARG A 302 -0.36 -28.31 4.71
C ARG A 302 0.25 -27.81 3.39
N PRO A 303 1.43 -27.15 3.39
CA PRO A 303 2.12 -26.75 2.16
C PRO A 303 2.58 -27.95 1.32
N LYS A 304 2.44 -27.90 -0.02
CA LYS A 304 2.84 -28.98 -0.96
C LYS A 304 4.35 -28.99 -1.29
N LYS A 305 5.10 -27.90 -1.06
CA LYS A 305 6.53 -27.79 -1.39
C LYS A 305 7.37 -27.51 -0.17
N GLU A 306 8.46 -28.28 -0.04
CA GLU A 306 9.55 -28.01 0.90
C GLU A 306 10.50 -26.98 0.28
N LYS A 307 10.23 -25.68 0.41
CA LYS A 307 11.22 -24.64 0.18
C LYS A 307 11.55 -23.96 1.51
N LYS A 308 12.85 -23.83 1.78
CA LYS A 308 13.43 -23.14 2.93
C LYS A 308 13.16 -21.62 2.88
N SER A 309 11.96 -21.23 3.25
CA SER A 309 11.63 -19.82 3.58
C SER A 309 11.12 -19.75 5.02
N LYS A 310 11.73 -18.89 5.81
CA LYS A 310 11.94 -19.09 7.25
C LYS A 310 10.86 -18.58 8.21
N SER A 311 9.65 -18.18 7.84
CA SER A 311 8.69 -17.72 8.87
C SER A 311 7.26 -18.19 8.67
N THR A 312 6.64 -17.98 7.50
CA THR A 312 5.19 -18.24 7.30
C THR A 312 4.89 -19.74 7.06
N GLU A 313 5.82 -20.50 6.52
CA GLU A 313 5.64 -21.95 6.31
C GLU A 313 5.73 -22.74 7.62
N ASP A 314 6.52 -22.26 8.59
CA ASP A 314 6.64 -22.89 9.90
C ASP A 314 5.35 -22.70 10.72
N GLU A 315 4.67 -21.57 10.58
CA GLU A 315 3.43 -21.25 11.27
C GLU A 315 2.26 -22.12 10.79
N THR A 316 2.07 -22.21 9.46
CA THR A 316 1.00 -23.03 8.87
C THR A 316 1.17 -24.53 9.19
N ARG A 317 2.40 -25.02 9.17
CA ARG A 317 2.74 -26.39 9.54
C ARG A 317 2.52 -26.64 11.03
N LEU A 318 2.89 -25.72 11.91
CA LEU A 318 2.69 -25.84 13.33
C LEU A 318 1.22 -26.01 13.69
N TRP A 319 0.36 -25.20 13.05
CA TRP A 319 -1.09 -25.27 13.31
C TRP A 319 -1.68 -26.59 12.85
N ILE A 320 -1.47 -26.98 11.58
CA ILE A 320 -2.04 -28.23 11.05
C ILE A 320 -1.48 -29.46 11.76
N ASN A 321 -0.17 -29.53 12.03
CA ASN A 321 0.43 -30.64 12.79
C ASN A 321 -0.12 -30.75 14.21
N GLY A 322 -0.40 -29.59 14.83
CA GLY A 322 -1.06 -29.54 16.13
C GLY A 322 -2.44 -30.17 16.12
N LEU A 323 -3.27 -29.89 15.11
CA LEU A 323 -4.60 -30.49 14.95
C LEU A 323 -4.50 -31.98 14.65
N GLU A 324 -3.53 -32.42 13.85
CA GLU A 324 -3.30 -33.86 13.57
C GLU A 324 -2.90 -34.61 14.84
N ALA A 325 -2.04 -34.05 15.69
CA ALA A 325 -1.69 -34.60 16.99
C ALA A 325 -2.90 -34.70 17.93
N VAL A 326 -3.77 -33.68 17.92
CA VAL A 326 -5.04 -33.69 18.68
C VAL A 326 -5.94 -34.80 18.15
N ASN A 327 -6.07 -34.91 16.82
CA ASN A 327 -6.88 -35.98 16.21
C ASN A 327 -6.37 -37.36 16.59
N ALA A 328 -5.08 -37.63 16.51
CA ALA A 328 -4.46 -38.90 16.86
C ALA A 328 -4.71 -39.30 18.31
N LYS A 329 -4.74 -38.34 19.26
CA LYS A 329 -4.86 -38.63 20.68
C LYS A 329 -6.29 -38.60 21.23
N ILE A 330 -7.08 -37.61 20.80
CA ILE A 330 -8.41 -37.30 21.35
C ILE A 330 -9.50 -37.65 20.34
N GLY A 331 -9.23 -37.55 19.05
CA GLY A 331 -10.17 -37.63 17.95
C GLY A 331 -10.82 -36.27 17.67
N ILE A 332 -10.81 -35.88 16.41
CA ILE A 332 -11.53 -34.71 15.90
C ILE A 332 -12.65 -35.23 14.98
N LYS A 333 -13.88 -34.90 15.35
CA LYS A 333 -15.03 -35.25 14.53
C LYS A 333 -15.17 -34.40 13.29
N GLN A 334 -15.06 -33.10 13.47
CA GLN A 334 -15.28 -32.08 12.46
C GLN A 334 -14.42 -30.86 12.74
N VAL A 335 -13.87 -30.27 11.70
CA VAL A 335 -13.21 -28.97 11.73
C VAL A 335 -14.04 -27.98 10.92
N TYR A 336 -14.46 -26.90 11.53
CA TYR A 336 -15.10 -25.77 10.90
C TYR A 336 -14.09 -24.63 10.77
N ASP A 337 -13.80 -24.24 9.53
CA ASP A 337 -12.88 -23.19 9.18
C ASP A 337 -13.65 -21.91 8.84
N LEU A 338 -13.40 -20.82 9.56
CA LEU A 338 -14.01 -19.53 9.28
C LEU A 338 -12.93 -18.55 8.81
N SER A 339 -13.15 -17.95 7.64
CA SER A 339 -12.24 -16.93 7.10
C SER A 339 -12.98 -16.00 6.15
N ALA A 340 -12.55 -14.73 6.08
CA ALA A 340 -12.97 -13.84 5.00
C ALA A 340 -12.31 -14.24 3.67
N THR A 341 -11.17 -14.90 3.74
CA THR A 341 -10.28 -15.15 2.61
C THR A 341 -9.68 -16.56 2.67
N PRO A 342 -10.49 -17.64 2.52
CA PRO A 342 -10.04 -19.03 2.63
C PRO A 342 -9.27 -19.47 1.37
N PHE A 343 -8.11 -18.82 1.13
CA PHE A 343 -7.23 -19.09 0.00
C PHE A 343 -5.87 -19.56 0.48
N PHE A 344 -5.21 -20.39 -0.29
CA PHE A 344 -3.82 -20.75 -0.07
C PHE A 344 -2.91 -19.55 -0.28
N LEU A 345 -2.00 -19.33 0.65
CA LEU A 345 -1.03 -18.23 0.56
C LEU A 345 0.00 -18.48 -0.55
N LYS A 346 0.61 -17.41 -1.04
CA LYS A 346 1.69 -17.47 -2.02
C LYS A 346 2.85 -18.31 -1.50
N GLY A 347 3.34 -19.25 -2.33
CA GLY A 347 4.43 -20.15 -1.93
C GLY A 347 3.96 -21.50 -1.37
N SER A 348 2.67 -21.67 -1.07
CA SER A 348 2.09 -22.92 -0.54
C SER A 348 2.30 -24.17 -1.43
N GLY A 349 2.61 -23.98 -2.70
CA GLY A 349 2.74 -25.06 -3.70
C GLY A 349 1.43 -25.45 -4.35
N TYR A 350 0.30 -24.91 -3.92
CA TYR A 350 -0.98 -25.08 -4.62
C TYR A 350 -1.06 -24.16 -5.83
N SER A 351 -1.69 -24.63 -6.87
CA SER A 351 -1.87 -23.88 -8.13
C SER A 351 -3.19 -24.27 -8.78
N THR A 352 -3.80 -23.32 -9.47
CA THR A 352 -4.93 -23.55 -10.37
C THR A 352 -4.52 -23.22 -11.80
N THR A 353 -5.25 -23.75 -12.78
CA THR A 353 -5.00 -23.48 -14.20
C THR A 353 -6.19 -22.67 -14.73
N THR A 354 -5.91 -21.53 -15.34
CA THR A 354 -6.96 -20.70 -15.97
C THR A 354 -7.58 -21.42 -17.16
N PRO A 355 -8.79 -21.03 -17.61
CA PRO A 355 -9.37 -21.54 -18.86
C PRO A 355 -8.44 -21.38 -20.07
N SER A 356 -7.57 -20.37 -20.07
CA SER A 356 -6.52 -20.15 -21.08
C SER A 356 -5.28 -21.06 -20.93
N GLY A 357 -5.27 -22.02 -19.97
CA GLY A 357 -4.16 -22.96 -19.76
C GLY A 357 -3.00 -22.41 -18.91
N LYS A 358 -3.08 -21.20 -18.38
CA LYS A 358 -2.02 -20.58 -17.57
C LYS A 358 -2.09 -21.05 -16.11
N LYS A 359 -0.97 -21.53 -15.56
CA LYS A 359 -0.85 -21.97 -14.17
C LYS A 359 -0.66 -20.79 -13.22
N LEU A 360 -1.59 -20.63 -12.26
CA LEU A 360 -1.54 -19.61 -11.22
C LEU A 360 -1.15 -20.25 -9.88
N ASN A 361 -0.22 -19.59 -9.16
CA ASN A 361 0.27 -20.07 -7.85
C ASN A 361 -0.20 -19.18 -6.69
N GLU A 362 -1.18 -18.29 -6.92
CA GLU A 362 -1.77 -17.37 -5.95
C GLU A 362 -3.30 -17.35 -6.12
N GLY A 363 -4.02 -17.11 -5.02
CA GLY A 363 -5.48 -16.96 -5.07
C GLY A 363 -6.25 -18.26 -5.28
N VAL A 364 -5.66 -19.41 -4.96
CA VAL A 364 -6.34 -20.71 -5.04
C VAL A 364 -7.24 -20.89 -3.83
N LEU A 365 -8.55 -20.99 -4.07
CA LEU A 365 -9.54 -21.23 -3.03
C LEU A 365 -9.33 -22.60 -2.37
N PHE A 366 -9.61 -22.72 -1.07
CA PHE A 366 -9.63 -24.01 -0.41
C PHE A 366 -10.72 -24.92 -1.03
N PRO A 367 -10.41 -26.18 -1.41
CA PRO A 367 -11.38 -27.05 -2.08
C PRO A 367 -12.49 -27.57 -1.17
N TRP A 368 -12.44 -27.30 0.14
CA TRP A 368 -13.46 -27.63 1.12
C TRP A 368 -14.33 -26.42 1.55
N VAL A 369 -14.33 -25.31 0.77
CA VAL A 369 -15.23 -24.19 0.99
C VAL A 369 -16.64 -24.54 0.51
N VAL A 370 -17.64 -24.36 1.40
CA VAL A 370 -19.04 -24.74 1.15
C VAL A 370 -20.01 -23.55 1.11
N SER A 371 -19.61 -22.39 1.64
CA SER A 371 -20.41 -21.18 1.60
C SER A 371 -19.54 -19.95 1.31
N ASP A 372 -20.14 -18.94 0.69
CA ASP A 372 -19.46 -17.69 0.32
C ASP A 372 -20.38 -16.49 0.52
N PHE A 373 -19.94 -15.55 1.34
CA PHE A 373 -20.52 -14.23 1.50
C PHE A 373 -19.40 -13.20 1.40
N ALA A 374 -19.23 -12.63 0.21
CA ALA A 374 -18.12 -11.74 -0.13
C ALA A 374 -18.30 -10.32 0.44
N LEU A 375 -17.25 -9.51 0.39
CA LEU A 375 -17.28 -8.11 0.84
C LEU A 375 -18.33 -7.30 0.07
N ILE A 376 -18.48 -7.53 -1.24
CA ILE A 376 -19.48 -6.82 -2.04
C ILE A 376 -20.91 -7.19 -1.59
N ASP A 377 -21.17 -8.45 -1.23
CA ASP A 377 -22.47 -8.87 -0.69
C ASP A 377 -22.74 -8.18 0.64
N ALA A 378 -21.69 -8.03 1.49
CA ALA A 378 -21.80 -7.31 2.77
C ALA A 378 -22.08 -5.81 2.58
N ILE A 379 -21.52 -5.17 1.55
CA ILE A 379 -21.82 -3.77 1.19
C ILE A 379 -23.25 -3.66 0.67
N GLU A 380 -23.66 -4.52 -0.26
CA GLU A 380 -25.02 -4.52 -0.86
C GLU A 380 -26.12 -4.83 0.17
N CYS A 381 -25.79 -5.48 1.29
CA CYS A 381 -26.68 -5.73 2.43
C CYS A 381 -26.51 -4.69 3.57
N GLY A 382 -25.68 -3.69 3.41
CA GLY A 382 -25.43 -2.68 4.43
C GLY A 382 -24.67 -3.19 5.67
N ILE A 383 -24.09 -4.39 5.64
CA ILE A 383 -23.34 -4.99 6.78
C ILE A 383 -21.95 -4.40 6.92
N ALA A 384 -21.34 -3.94 5.82
CA ALA A 384 -20.05 -3.28 5.78
C ALA A 384 -20.17 -1.82 5.36
N LYS A 385 -19.21 -0.99 5.77
CA LYS A 385 -19.08 0.39 5.26
C LYS A 385 -18.79 0.37 3.76
N VAL A 386 -19.19 1.42 3.08
CA VAL A 386 -18.94 1.65 1.67
C VAL A 386 -17.61 2.39 1.51
N PRO A 387 -16.62 1.83 0.81
CA PRO A 387 -15.39 2.56 0.54
C PRO A 387 -15.64 3.66 -0.52
N ARG A 388 -15.16 4.87 -0.23
CA ARG A 388 -15.05 5.98 -1.18
C ARG A 388 -13.60 6.07 -1.65
N VAL A 389 -13.42 6.12 -2.96
CA VAL A 389 -12.08 6.17 -3.58
C VAL A 389 -11.95 7.37 -4.50
N PRO A 390 -10.73 7.89 -4.73
CA PRO A 390 -10.47 8.91 -5.73
C PRO A 390 -10.86 8.41 -7.13
N VAL A 391 -11.70 9.18 -7.84
CA VAL A 391 -12.19 8.85 -9.19
C VAL A 391 -11.78 9.90 -10.22
N ALA A 392 -11.49 11.12 -9.79
CA ALA A 392 -10.95 12.21 -10.60
C ALA A 392 -10.05 13.11 -9.76
N ASP A 393 -9.12 13.78 -10.42
CA ASP A 393 -8.32 14.86 -9.87
C ASP A 393 -8.05 15.92 -10.94
N ASP A 394 -7.48 17.05 -10.57
CA ASP A 394 -7.20 18.19 -11.45
C ASP A 394 -5.82 18.13 -12.12
N THR A 395 -5.12 16.98 -12.04
CA THR A 395 -3.81 16.80 -12.69
C THR A 395 -3.90 16.52 -14.18
N MET A 396 -5.12 16.35 -14.73
CA MET A 396 -5.38 16.00 -16.14
C MET A 396 -4.75 14.67 -16.57
N SER A 397 -4.21 13.87 -15.64
CA SER A 397 -3.78 12.49 -15.88
C SER A 397 -5.01 11.58 -15.96
N GLY A 398 -5.03 10.60 -16.86
CA GLY A 398 -6.20 9.75 -17.07
C GLY A 398 -6.67 8.94 -15.86
N ASP A 399 -5.76 8.60 -14.93
CA ASP A 399 -6.03 7.91 -13.66
C ASP A 399 -5.70 8.84 -12.48
N PRO A 400 -6.56 8.96 -11.46
CA PRO A 400 -6.27 9.75 -10.26
C PRO A 400 -5.02 9.28 -9.53
N ILE A 401 -4.11 10.22 -9.19
CA ILE A 401 -2.82 9.90 -8.55
C ILE A 401 -3.02 9.14 -7.25
N TYR A 402 -3.98 9.54 -6.43
CA TYR A 402 -4.20 8.92 -5.11
C TYR A 402 -4.88 7.54 -5.18
N ARG A 403 -5.37 7.10 -6.33
CA ARG A 403 -5.93 5.75 -6.49
C ARG A 403 -4.85 4.67 -6.55
N ARG A 404 -3.75 4.92 -7.30
CA ARG A 404 -2.60 4.02 -7.43
C ARG A 404 -1.34 4.60 -6.82
N LEU A 405 -1.47 5.23 -5.67
CA LEU A 405 -0.41 5.97 -4.99
C LEU A 405 0.90 5.17 -4.86
N TRP A 406 0.83 3.89 -4.52
CA TRP A 406 2.02 3.05 -4.35
C TRP A 406 2.87 2.93 -5.61
N ASP A 407 2.28 2.80 -6.78
CA ASP A 407 3.00 2.66 -8.04
C ASP A 407 3.83 3.92 -8.34
N THR A 408 3.31 5.09 -7.95
CA THR A 408 3.96 6.39 -8.11
C THR A 408 5.05 6.63 -7.05
N VAL A 409 4.79 6.32 -5.78
CA VAL A 409 5.71 6.66 -4.68
C VAL A 409 6.82 5.62 -4.45
N ARG A 410 6.63 4.36 -4.82
CA ARG A 410 7.60 3.27 -4.62
C ARG A 410 9.00 3.57 -5.15
N PRO A 411 9.19 4.05 -6.39
CA PRO A 411 10.51 4.36 -6.92
C PRO A 411 11.21 5.48 -6.16
N LYS A 412 10.43 6.44 -5.64
CA LYS A 412 10.91 7.60 -4.89
C LYS A 412 11.32 7.21 -3.46
N LEU A 413 10.50 6.41 -2.78
CA LEU A 413 10.76 5.91 -1.42
C LEU A 413 12.05 5.08 -1.32
N SER A 414 12.39 4.33 -2.36
CA SER A 414 13.63 3.53 -2.38
C SER A 414 14.92 4.37 -2.44
N LYS A 415 14.82 5.65 -2.82
CA LYS A 415 15.94 6.59 -2.97
C LYS A 415 16.11 7.51 -1.76
N ILE A 416 15.20 7.49 -0.80
CA ILE A 416 15.29 8.33 0.40
C ILE A 416 16.39 7.78 1.31
N VAL A 417 17.44 8.56 1.47
CA VAL A 417 18.52 8.30 2.43
C VAL A 417 18.01 8.68 3.83
N SER A 418 18.28 7.84 4.82
CA SER A 418 17.94 8.12 6.22
C SER A 418 18.68 9.37 6.71
N GLY A 419 17.98 10.49 6.76
CA GLY A 419 18.44 11.76 7.32
C GLY A 419 17.80 12.03 8.68
N ASN A 420 18.22 13.09 9.35
CA ASN A 420 17.69 13.49 10.66
C ASN A 420 16.24 14.03 10.59
N GLU A 421 15.71 14.35 9.43
CA GLU A 421 14.36 14.86 9.20
C GLU A 421 13.56 13.90 8.30
N PRO A 422 12.31 13.52 8.66
CA PRO A 422 11.48 12.68 7.82
C PRO A 422 11.02 13.44 6.56
N GLN A 423 11.40 12.95 5.38
CA GLN A 423 11.01 13.51 4.09
C GLN A 423 10.18 12.50 3.31
N LEU A 424 9.01 12.92 2.84
CA LEU A 424 8.12 12.10 2.01
C LEU A 424 8.18 12.54 0.55
N PRO A 425 7.90 11.63 -0.42
CA PRO A 425 7.58 12.02 -1.78
C PRO A 425 6.36 12.95 -1.81
N GLN A 426 6.33 13.90 -2.72
CA GLN A 426 5.26 14.91 -2.83
C GLN A 426 3.87 14.27 -2.91
N GLU A 427 3.69 13.25 -3.71
CA GLU A 427 2.40 12.58 -3.89
C GLU A 427 1.92 11.87 -2.62
N LEU A 428 2.84 11.36 -1.81
CA LEU A 428 2.49 10.74 -0.52
C LEU A 428 2.16 11.82 0.51
N GLU A 429 2.94 12.90 0.54
CA GLU A 429 2.70 14.04 1.42
C GLU A 429 1.34 14.68 1.14
N THR A 430 1.04 14.97 -0.14
CA THR A 430 -0.24 15.56 -0.53
C THR A 430 -1.42 14.61 -0.36
N ALA A 431 -1.24 13.31 -0.56
CA ALA A 431 -2.27 12.31 -0.26
C ALA A 431 -2.62 12.26 1.23
N LEU A 432 -1.58 12.31 2.10
CA LEU A 432 -1.76 12.40 3.55
C LEU A 432 -2.49 13.69 3.95
N GLN A 433 -2.09 14.84 3.40
CA GLN A 433 -2.71 16.13 3.67
C GLN A 433 -4.17 16.19 3.19
N SER A 434 -4.44 15.70 1.97
CA SER A 434 -5.79 15.63 1.40
C SER A 434 -6.72 14.79 2.28
N LEU A 435 -6.26 13.56 2.62
CA LEU A 435 -7.06 12.66 3.46
C LEU A 435 -7.23 13.21 4.90
N TYR A 436 -6.20 13.87 5.43
CA TYR A 436 -6.24 14.54 6.73
C TYR A 436 -7.21 15.72 6.75
N SER A 437 -7.27 16.54 5.70
CA SER A 437 -8.24 17.64 5.60
C SER A 437 -9.70 17.14 5.64
N ASN A 438 -9.96 15.98 5.01
CA ASN A 438 -11.25 15.33 5.14
C ASN A 438 -11.49 14.80 6.56
N TYR A 439 -10.45 14.24 7.18
CA TYR A 439 -10.51 13.79 8.57
C TYR A 439 -10.81 14.93 9.55
N GLU A 440 -10.20 16.12 9.37
CA GLU A 440 -10.46 17.30 10.19
C GLU A 440 -11.94 17.66 10.21
N LYS A 441 -12.60 17.69 9.04
CA LYS A 441 -14.05 17.92 8.93
C LYS A 441 -14.86 16.91 9.75
N SER A 442 -14.49 15.64 9.65
CA SER A 442 -15.16 14.56 10.40
C SER A 442 -14.90 14.65 11.90
N TYR A 443 -13.70 15.08 12.29
CA TYR A 443 -13.30 15.29 13.67
C TYR A 443 -14.02 16.49 14.30
N ASP A 444 -14.14 17.61 13.58
CA ASP A 444 -14.86 18.80 14.02
C ASP A 444 -16.36 18.54 14.21
N LEU A 445 -16.96 17.76 13.30
CA LEU A 445 -18.36 17.32 13.45
C LEU A 445 -18.52 16.46 14.71
N TRP A 446 -17.60 15.52 14.95
CA TRP A 446 -17.59 14.69 16.14
C TRP A 446 -17.39 15.52 17.43
N GLN A 447 -16.51 16.54 17.42
CA GLN A 447 -16.30 17.40 18.58
C GLN A 447 -17.56 18.19 18.96
N LYS A 448 -18.31 18.66 17.95
CA LYS A 448 -19.57 19.42 18.16
C LYS A 448 -20.66 18.55 18.75
N ASP A 449 -20.72 17.29 18.32
CA ASP A 449 -21.75 16.34 18.75
C ASP A 449 -21.19 14.91 18.82
N PRO A 450 -20.54 14.55 19.91
CA PRO A 450 -19.91 13.24 20.05
C PRO A 450 -20.90 12.08 20.20
N HIS A 451 -22.18 12.31 20.48
CA HIS A 451 -23.23 11.27 20.70
C HIS A 451 -22.74 10.07 21.55
N GLY A 452 -21.83 10.31 22.49
CA GLY A 452 -21.21 9.26 23.29
C GLY A 452 -20.20 8.36 22.56
N LEU A 453 -19.83 8.70 21.32
CA LEU A 453 -18.86 7.98 20.49
C LEU A 453 -17.42 8.50 20.71
N THR A 454 -16.44 7.65 20.49
CA THR A 454 -15.02 8.03 20.47
C THR A 454 -14.66 8.78 19.17
N PRO A 455 -13.51 9.49 19.10
CA PRO A 455 -13.10 10.17 17.88
C PRO A 455 -13.03 9.22 16.67
N PRO A 456 -13.19 9.73 15.45
CA PRO A 456 -12.91 8.99 14.24
C PRO A 456 -11.43 8.58 14.18
N VAL A 457 -11.11 7.49 13.48
CA VAL A 457 -9.76 6.93 13.41
C VAL A 457 -9.30 6.86 11.95
N MET A 458 -8.08 7.35 11.69
CA MET A 458 -7.38 7.17 10.42
C MET A 458 -6.37 6.02 10.50
N ILE A 459 -6.25 5.24 9.42
CA ILE A 459 -5.26 4.16 9.32
C ILE A 459 -4.34 4.41 8.12
N VAL A 460 -3.03 4.21 8.33
CA VAL A 460 -2.04 4.18 7.26
C VAL A 460 -1.37 2.82 7.23
N VAL A 461 -1.52 2.09 6.11
CA VAL A 461 -0.96 0.74 5.93
C VAL A 461 0.25 0.79 5.02
N CYS A 462 1.43 0.53 5.56
CA CYS A 462 2.71 0.64 4.87
C CYS A 462 3.25 -0.72 4.41
N ASN A 463 4.20 -0.69 3.46
CA ASN A 463 4.78 -1.89 2.87
C ASN A 463 5.82 -2.58 3.78
N ASN A 464 6.55 -1.81 4.58
CA ASN A 464 7.61 -2.30 5.46
C ASN A 464 7.88 -1.33 6.63
N THR A 465 8.69 -1.79 7.59
CA THR A 465 9.02 -1.06 8.82
C THR A 465 9.73 0.27 8.58
N LYS A 466 10.56 0.38 7.53
CA LYS A 466 11.24 1.64 7.19
C LYS A 466 10.24 2.70 6.73
N VAL A 467 9.31 2.31 5.85
CA VAL A 467 8.27 3.22 5.34
C VAL A 467 7.30 3.61 6.45
N SER A 468 6.89 2.66 7.31
CA SER A 468 5.97 2.98 8.40
C SER A 468 6.59 3.91 9.42
N LYS A 469 7.87 3.71 9.78
CA LYS A 469 8.60 4.62 10.68
C LYS A 469 8.72 6.02 10.08
N LEU A 470 9.09 6.12 8.79
CA LEU A 470 9.20 7.39 8.09
C LEU A 470 7.86 8.15 8.06
N VAL A 471 6.76 7.45 7.73
CA VAL A 471 5.42 8.03 7.69
C VAL A 471 4.95 8.41 9.10
N TYR A 472 5.20 7.56 10.10
CA TYR A 472 4.87 7.86 11.48
C TYR A 472 5.60 9.11 11.98
N ASP A 473 6.91 9.20 11.77
CA ASP A 473 7.71 10.35 12.19
C ASP A 473 7.22 11.65 11.52
N TRP A 474 6.85 11.59 10.26
CA TRP A 474 6.28 12.71 9.53
C TRP A 474 4.91 13.14 10.09
N ILE A 475 4.04 12.19 10.43
CA ILE A 475 2.68 12.45 10.97
C ILE A 475 2.73 12.91 12.43
N ALA A 476 3.40 12.13 13.28
CA ALA A 476 3.29 12.20 14.74
C ALA A 476 4.37 13.09 15.38
N GLY A 477 5.48 13.27 14.70
CA GLY A 477 6.67 13.95 15.21
C GLY A 477 7.86 13.02 15.41
N TRP A 478 9.05 13.60 15.53
CA TRP A 478 10.30 12.85 15.67
C TRP A 478 11.25 13.50 16.67
N GLN A 479 12.20 12.73 17.14
CA GLN A 479 13.21 13.20 18.07
C GLN A 479 14.46 13.70 17.32
N LYS A 480 14.89 14.92 17.61
CA LYS A 480 16.08 15.55 17.04
C LYS A 480 17.07 15.86 18.15
N LYS A 481 18.34 15.56 17.91
CA LYS A 481 19.41 16.05 18.77
C LYS A 481 19.75 17.49 18.44
N THR A 482 19.77 18.35 19.45
CA THR A 482 20.27 19.73 19.32
C THR A 482 21.79 19.73 19.24
N LEU A 483 22.38 20.86 18.86
CA LEU A 483 23.84 21.06 18.86
C LEU A 483 24.46 20.83 20.25
N ASP A 484 23.72 21.10 21.31
CA ASP A 484 24.13 20.92 22.71
C ASP A 484 23.96 19.47 23.22
N GLY A 485 23.53 18.54 22.31
CA GLY A 485 23.36 17.12 22.63
C GLY A 485 22.02 16.77 23.30
N GLU A 486 21.15 17.74 23.55
CA GLU A 486 19.83 17.51 24.10
C GLU A 486 18.85 16.93 23.04
N ASN A 487 17.97 16.03 23.47
CA ASN A 487 16.93 15.45 22.63
C ASN A 487 15.66 16.31 22.73
N VAL A 488 15.30 16.97 21.64
CA VAL A 488 14.05 17.74 21.51
C VAL A 488 13.08 17.00 20.60
N VAL A 489 11.80 16.97 20.96
CA VAL A 489 10.74 16.41 20.13
C VAL A 489 10.23 17.48 19.17
N VAL A 490 10.30 17.20 17.88
CA VAL A 490 9.79 18.05 16.82
C VAL A 490 8.35 17.67 16.54
N LYS A 491 7.47 18.67 16.42
CA LYS A 491 6.04 18.49 16.14
C LYS A 491 5.84 17.80 14.80
N GLY A 492 4.88 16.87 14.72
CA GLY A 492 4.47 16.25 13.47
C GLY A 492 3.70 17.20 12.56
N ASN A 493 3.67 16.89 11.26
CA ASN A 493 3.04 17.76 10.24
C ASN A 493 1.50 17.76 10.28
N LEU A 494 0.87 16.77 10.94
CA LEU A 494 -0.58 16.69 11.10
C LEU A 494 -0.97 16.98 12.55
N SER A 495 -1.50 18.17 12.80
CA SER A 495 -1.67 18.73 14.14
C SER A 495 -2.52 17.87 15.09
N ILE A 496 -3.66 17.31 14.63
CA ILE A 496 -4.55 16.47 15.45
C ILE A 496 -3.87 15.13 15.79
N PHE A 497 -2.97 14.68 14.94
CA PHE A 497 -2.27 13.40 15.04
C PHE A 497 -0.89 13.52 15.72
N SER A 498 -0.37 14.75 15.90
CA SER A 498 0.95 14.95 16.54
C SER A 498 0.97 14.40 17.97
N ASN A 499 2.04 13.67 18.28
CA ASN A 499 2.34 13.17 19.61
C ASN A 499 3.24 14.13 20.42
N GLU A 500 3.59 15.27 19.86
CA GLU A 500 4.36 16.31 20.53
C GLU A 500 3.45 17.27 21.32
N ASN A 501 3.90 17.71 22.50
CA ASN A 501 3.29 18.77 23.29
C ASN A 501 4.41 19.51 24.03
N ASP A 502 4.57 20.82 23.74
CA ASP A 502 5.56 21.70 24.37
C ASP A 502 7.00 21.17 24.34
N GLY A 503 7.44 20.60 23.20
CA GLY A 503 8.79 20.03 22.99
C GLY A 503 9.02 18.65 23.62
N ALA A 504 8.00 18.03 24.18
CA ALA A 504 8.05 16.69 24.77
C ALA A 504 7.01 15.73 24.12
N TRP A 505 7.17 14.44 24.32
CA TRP A 505 6.16 13.47 23.92
C TRP A 505 4.92 13.59 24.82
N ARG A 506 3.73 13.52 24.22
CA ARG A 506 2.45 13.46 24.94
C ARG A 506 2.37 12.25 25.85
N ASP A 507 1.75 12.42 27.01
CA ASP A 507 1.47 11.33 27.95
C ASP A 507 0.55 10.26 27.34
N GLN A 508 -0.45 10.71 26.56
CA GLN A 508 -1.35 9.84 25.79
C GLN A 508 -1.16 10.15 24.31
N PRO A 509 -0.64 9.19 23.51
CA PRO A 509 -0.37 9.44 22.09
C PRO A 509 -1.67 9.56 21.28
N ASN A 510 -1.68 10.47 20.31
CA ASN A 510 -2.75 10.58 19.31
C ASN A 510 -2.55 9.58 18.16
N THR A 511 -1.29 9.29 17.85
CA THR A 511 -0.88 8.37 16.76
C THR A 511 -0.09 7.20 17.32
N LEU A 512 -0.43 6.00 16.88
CA LEU A 512 0.23 4.76 17.26
C LEU A 512 0.96 4.15 16.05
N LEU A 513 2.23 3.74 16.25
CA LEU A 513 2.96 2.90 15.29
C LEU A 513 2.80 1.44 15.70
N ILE A 514 2.39 0.60 14.76
CA ILE A 514 2.25 -0.85 14.98
C ILE A 514 3.23 -1.57 14.05
N ASP A 515 4.29 -2.09 14.65
CA ASP A 515 5.32 -2.90 13.99
C ASP A 515 5.40 -4.26 14.71
N SER A 516 5.59 -5.35 13.96
CA SER A 516 5.77 -6.68 14.54
C SER A 516 6.95 -6.74 15.52
N LYS A 517 8.05 -6.03 15.21
CA LYS A 517 9.21 -5.96 16.10
C LYS A 517 8.93 -5.22 17.43
N GLN A 518 8.15 -4.16 17.39
CA GLN A 518 7.75 -3.44 18.60
C GLN A 518 6.81 -4.26 19.48
N LEU A 519 5.90 -5.03 18.87
CA LEU A 519 5.04 -5.97 19.58
C LEU A 519 5.81 -7.11 20.24
N GLU A 520 6.93 -7.54 19.63
CA GLU A 520 7.80 -8.58 20.17
C GLU A 520 8.81 -8.05 21.19
N SER A 521 9.39 -6.86 20.98
CA SER A 521 10.42 -6.26 21.84
C SER A 521 9.85 -5.54 23.07
N GLY A 522 8.54 -5.20 23.07
CA GLY A 522 7.91 -4.53 24.21
C GLY A 522 8.48 -3.13 24.47
N GLU A 523 8.60 -2.29 23.39
CA GLU A 523 9.01 -0.89 23.61
C GLU A 523 8.14 -0.23 24.66
N ALA A 524 8.80 0.33 25.69
CA ALA A 524 8.14 0.84 26.88
C ALA A 524 7.25 2.05 26.56
N LEU A 525 5.97 1.95 26.89
CA LEU A 525 5.10 3.12 26.99
C LEU A 525 5.61 4.01 28.14
N SER A 526 5.60 5.33 27.96
CA SER A 526 6.18 6.26 28.91
C SER A 526 5.63 6.10 30.34
N ASN A 527 6.44 6.39 31.35
CA ASN A 527 6.01 6.37 32.73
C ASN A 527 4.85 7.37 33.01
N THR A 528 4.78 8.45 32.22
CA THR A 528 3.72 9.43 32.28
C THR A 528 2.39 8.84 31.75
N PHE A 529 2.44 8.05 30.64
CA PHE A 529 1.26 7.29 30.17
C PHE A 529 0.76 6.34 31.25
N ARG A 530 1.64 5.60 31.94
CA ARG A 530 1.24 4.70 33.02
C ARG A 530 0.56 5.43 34.16
N LYS A 531 1.00 6.64 34.50
CA LYS A 531 0.36 7.49 35.52
C LYS A 531 -1.00 8.01 35.05
N ALA A 532 -1.09 8.56 33.84
CA ALA A 532 -2.33 9.11 33.28
C ALA A 532 -3.42 8.03 33.10
N ALA A 533 -3.03 6.84 32.67
CA ALA A 533 -3.96 5.72 32.41
C ALA A 533 -4.09 4.73 33.60
N ARG A 534 -3.69 5.09 34.80
CA ARG A 534 -3.63 4.19 35.98
C ARG A 534 -4.93 3.44 36.22
N THR A 535 -6.07 4.12 36.15
CA THR A 535 -7.40 3.52 36.39
C THR A 535 -7.74 2.47 35.35
N GLN A 536 -7.51 2.78 34.05
CA GLN A 536 -7.76 1.86 32.94
C GLN A 536 -6.80 0.66 32.98
N ILE A 537 -5.53 0.87 33.35
CA ILE A 537 -4.53 -0.19 33.51
C ILE A 537 -4.95 -1.16 34.64
N GLU A 538 -5.43 -0.62 35.77
CA GLU A 538 -5.89 -1.47 36.88
C GLU A 538 -7.15 -2.25 36.52
N GLN A 539 -8.09 -1.65 35.77
CA GLN A 539 -9.25 -2.35 35.23
C GLN A 539 -8.84 -3.46 34.26
N PHE A 540 -7.88 -3.19 33.39
CA PHE A 540 -7.33 -4.19 32.46
C PHE A 540 -6.67 -5.33 33.21
N ARG A 541 -5.81 -5.02 34.21
CA ARG A 541 -5.14 -6.02 35.07
C ARG A 541 -6.14 -6.96 35.73
N ARG A 542 -7.23 -6.43 36.32
CA ARG A 542 -8.29 -7.22 36.99
C ARG A 542 -9.06 -8.07 35.99
N ARG A 543 -9.44 -7.50 34.83
CA ARG A 543 -10.18 -8.21 33.78
C ARG A 543 -9.41 -9.41 33.24
N MET A 544 -8.10 -9.27 33.05
CA MET A 544 -7.23 -10.32 32.51
C MET A 544 -6.62 -11.23 33.59
N ASN A 545 -6.90 -10.97 34.85
CA ASN A 545 -6.37 -11.70 36.02
C ASN A 545 -4.84 -11.80 36.00
N LEU A 546 -4.16 -10.66 35.69
CA LEU A 546 -2.69 -10.58 35.58
C LEU A 546 -2.10 -10.19 36.94
N GLU A 547 -1.02 -10.88 37.36
CA GLU A 547 -0.26 -10.47 38.55
C GLU A 547 0.50 -9.16 38.28
N LYS A 548 1.10 -9.02 37.10
CA LYS A 548 1.83 -7.84 36.66
C LYS A 548 1.52 -7.56 35.18
N VAL A 549 1.36 -6.29 34.80
CA VAL A 549 1.13 -5.85 33.43
C VAL A 549 2.46 -5.43 32.81
N THR A 550 2.84 -6.06 31.70
CA THR A 550 4.05 -5.73 30.94
C THR A 550 3.76 -4.61 29.93
N ASP A 551 4.82 -3.97 29.35
CA ASP A 551 4.65 -2.95 28.29
C ASP A 551 4.05 -3.54 27.03
N ALA A 552 4.40 -4.78 26.70
CA ALA A 552 3.80 -5.51 25.58
C ALA A 552 2.28 -5.75 25.80
N ASP A 553 1.86 -6.06 27.02
CA ASP A 553 0.43 -6.23 27.35
C ASP A 553 -0.31 -4.90 27.22
N LEU A 554 0.30 -3.80 27.68
CA LEU A 554 -0.28 -2.45 27.56
C LEU A 554 -0.40 -2.01 26.11
N LEU A 555 0.62 -2.18 25.30
CA LEU A 555 0.61 -1.82 23.88
C LEU A 555 -0.48 -2.61 23.13
N ARG A 556 -0.59 -3.91 23.40
CA ARG A 556 -1.66 -4.75 22.84
C ARG A 556 -3.04 -4.28 23.27
N GLU A 557 -3.22 -3.94 24.55
CA GLU A 557 -4.53 -3.45 25.05
C GLU A 557 -4.88 -2.10 24.45
N VAL A 558 -3.95 -1.15 24.36
CA VAL A 558 -4.16 0.13 23.66
C VAL A 558 -4.63 -0.13 22.24
N MET A 559 -3.91 -0.98 21.51
CA MET A 559 -4.23 -1.35 20.13
C MET A 559 -5.63 -1.99 20.00
N ASN A 560 -5.97 -2.93 20.88
CA ASN A 560 -7.25 -3.65 20.85
C ASN A 560 -8.45 -2.81 21.27
N THR A 561 -8.18 -1.68 21.91
CA THR A 561 -9.20 -0.79 22.45
C THR A 561 -9.30 0.55 21.72
N VAL A 562 -8.60 0.71 20.60
CA VAL A 562 -8.75 1.86 19.71
C VAL A 562 -10.22 2.06 19.33
N GLY A 563 -10.75 3.25 19.55
CA GLY A 563 -12.15 3.59 19.28
C GLY A 563 -13.15 2.99 20.28
N LYS A 564 -12.74 2.55 21.48
CA LYS A 564 -13.61 2.04 22.54
C LYS A 564 -13.61 2.98 23.75
N LYS A 565 -14.77 3.52 24.09
CA LYS A 565 -14.97 4.47 25.22
C LYS A 565 -14.55 3.86 26.56
N GLY A 566 -13.85 4.64 27.38
CA GLY A 566 -13.40 4.23 28.72
C GLY A 566 -12.26 3.21 28.73
N LYS A 567 -11.60 2.96 27.58
CA LYS A 567 -10.48 2.02 27.44
C LYS A 567 -9.18 2.74 27.09
N LEU A 568 -8.04 2.03 27.21
CA LEU A 568 -6.70 2.58 27.02
C LEU A 568 -6.46 3.20 25.63
N GLY A 569 -7.13 2.70 24.60
CA GLY A 569 -7.01 3.18 23.20
C GLY A 569 -8.03 4.25 22.80
N GLU A 570 -8.82 4.79 23.72
CA GLU A 570 -9.91 5.74 23.43
C GLU A 570 -9.41 7.00 22.69
N GLN A 571 -8.22 7.50 23.05
CA GLN A 571 -7.65 8.76 22.55
C GLN A 571 -6.93 8.62 21.20
N ILE A 572 -6.71 7.38 20.72
CA ILE A 572 -6.00 7.14 19.45
C ILE A 572 -6.86 7.61 18.28
N LYS A 573 -6.27 8.48 17.46
CA LYS A 573 -6.90 9.08 16.27
C LYS A 573 -6.27 8.60 14.97
N CYS A 574 -4.99 8.19 15.02
CA CYS A 574 -4.28 7.66 13.86
C CYS A 574 -3.49 6.39 14.22
N VAL A 575 -3.48 5.43 13.30
CA VAL A 575 -2.67 4.20 13.42
C VAL A 575 -1.85 4.01 12.15
N VAL A 576 -0.54 3.98 12.30
CA VAL A 576 0.41 3.64 11.21
C VAL A 576 0.87 2.20 11.41
N SER A 577 0.72 1.35 10.41
CA SER A 577 0.99 -0.09 10.55
C SER A 577 1.80 -0.63 9.37
N VAL A 578 2.61 -1.68 9.62
CA VAL A 578 3.26 -2.49 8.60
C VAL A 578 2.43 -3.73 8.34
N SER A 579 2.18 -4.07 7.09
CA SER A 579 1.36 -5.22 6.71
C SER A 579 -0.07 -5.17 7.24
N MET A 580 -0.64 -6.30 7.54
CA MET A 580 -1.95 -6.37 8.17
C MET A 580 -1.85 -5.82 9.59
N LEU A 581 -2.68 -4.86 9.93
CA LEU A 581 -3.06 -4.61 11.30
C LEU A 581 -3.29 -5.97 11.94
N SER A 582 -2.61 -6.24 13.05
CA SER A 582 -2.57 -7.57 13.66
C SER A 582 -3.93 -8.25 13.59
N GLU A 583 -3.95 -9.49 13.19
CA GLU A 583 -5.18 -10.26 13.14
C GLU A 583 -5.93 -10.12 14.47
N GLY A 584 -7.23 -9.84 14.40
CA GLY A 584 -8.03 -9.56 15.60
C GLY A 584 -8.29 -8.09 15.90
N TRP A 585 -7.65 -7.16 15.26
CA TRP A 585 -7.93 -5.73 15.44
C TRP A 585 -9.37 -5.39 14.97
N ASP A 586 -10.14 -4.73 15.83
CA ASP A 586 -11.56 -4.43 15.65
C ASP A 586 -11.87 -2.99 16.06
N ALA A 587 -11.60 -2.05 15.17
CA ALA A 587 -11.93 -0.65 15.37
C ALA A 587 -13.11 -0.25 14.47
N LYS A 588 -14.29 -0.12 15.06
CA LYS A 588 -15.50 0.30 14.35
C LYS A 588 -15.48 1.78 13.94
N ARG A 589 -14.63 2.58 14.59
CA ARG A 589 -14.51 4.03 14.38
C ARG A 589 -13.55 4.44 13.24
N VAL A 590 -13.06 3.47 12.46
CA VAL A 590 -12.23 3.78 11.28
C VAL A 590 -13.08 4.45 10.21
N THR A 591 -12.64 5.63 9.79
CA THR A 591 -13.30 6.45 8.76
C THR A 591 -12.39 6.77 7.58
N HIS A 592 -11.06 6.69 7.77
CA HIS A 592 -10.07 7.05 6.75
C HIS A 592 -8.99 5.98 6.66
N ILE A 593 -8.63 5.58 5.45
CA ILE A 593 -7.63 4.54 5.18
C ILE A 593 -6.71 5.00 4.06
N LEU A 594 -5.39 4.94 4.30
CA LEU A 594 -4.36 5.18 3.28
C LEU A 594 -3.51 3.93 3.07
N GLY A 595 -3.45 3.46 1.83
CA GLY A 595 -2.60 2.34 1.43
C GLY A 595 -1.27 2.82 0.83
N VAL A 596 -0.14 2.57 1.53
CA VAL A 596 1.23 2.86 1.08
C VAL A 596 1.97 1.54 0.87
N ARG A 597 1.37 0.67 0.05
CA ARG A 597 1.91 -0.66 -0.28
C ARG A 597 1.38 -1.18 -1.59
N ALA A 598 2.03 -2.23 -2.13
CA ALA A 598 1.51 -2.95 -3.29
C ALA A 598 0.25 -3.74 -2.93
N PHE A 599 -0.83 -3.52 -3.66
CA PHE A 599 -2.04 -4.35 -3.64
C PHE A 599 -2.10 -5.15 -4.93
N SER A 600 -1.53 -6.37 -4.89
CA SER A 600 -1.40 -7.24 -6.07
C SER A 600 -2.66 -8.05 -6.38
N THR A 601 -3.58 -8.16 -5.41
CA THR A 601 -4.79 -8.99 -5.54
C THR A 601 -5.97 -8.33 -4.82
N GLN A 602 -7.20 -8.60 -5.31
CA GLN A 602 -8.44 -8.23 -4.62
C GLN A 602 -8.47 -8.77 -3.18
N LEU A 603 -7.98 -9.98 -2.98
CA LEU A 603 -7.84 -10.64 -1.69
C LEU A 603 -7.08 -9.77 -0.69
N LEU A 604 -5.93 -9.22 -1.09
CA LEU A 604 -5.12 -8.36 -0.22
C LEU A 604 -5.83 -7.04 0.11
N CYS A 605 -6.56 -6.48 -0.87
CA CYS A 605 -7.41 -5.31 -0.63
C CYS A 605 -8.48 -5.62 0.44
N GLU A 606 -9.18 -6.73 0.32
CA GLU A 606 -10.24 -7.14 1.27
C GLU A 606 -9.68 -7.45 2.67
N GLN A 607 -8.51 -8.06 2.77
CA GLN A 607 -7.86 -8.35 4.07
C GLN A 607 -7.46 -7.07 4.82
N VAL A 608 -6.87 -6.13 4.10
CA VAL A 608 -6.34 -4.90 4.70
C VAL A 608 -7.47 -3.91 5.01
N VAL A 609 -8.33 -3.66 4.04
CA VAL A 609 -9.36 -2.62 4.14
C VAL A 609 -10.61 -3.11 4.84
N GLY A 610 -10.98 -4.40 4.65
CA GLY A 610 -12.20 -4.97 5.24
C GLY A 610 -12.30 -4.80 6.77
N ARG A 611 -11.16 -4.72 7.47
CA ARG A 611 -11.15 -4.46 8.93
C ARG A 611 -11.56 -3.03 9.27
N GLY A 612 -11.23 -2.06 8.41
CA GLY A 612 -11.64 -0.67 8.53
C GLY A 612 -13.08 -0.41 8.05
N LEU A 613 -13.68 -1.36 7.31
CA LEU A 613 -15.06 -1.24 6.81
C LEU A 613 -16.12 -1.77 7.79
N ARG A 614 -15.78 -2.01 9.05
CA ARG A 614 -16.76 -2.40 10.05
C ARG A 614 -17.64 -1.24 10.45
N ARG A 615 -18.95 -1.48 10.54
CA ARG A 615 -19.93 -0.46 10.91
C ARG A 615 -19.77 0.01 12.37
N SER A 616 -20.13 1.27 12.57
CA SER A 616 -20.23 1.89 13.90
C SER A 616 -21.61 1.66 14.52
N SER A 617 -22.69 1.83 13.74
CA SER A 617 -24.08 1.64 14.17
C SER A 617 -24.73 0.44 13.47
N HIS A 618 -25.72 -0.16 14.15
CA HIS A 618 -26.55 -1.25 13.64
C HIS A 618 -28.03 -0.90 13.81
N ASP A 619 -28.37 0.39 13.82
CA ASP A 619 -29.74 0.87 13.88
C ASP A 619 -30.45 0.55 12.55
N VAL A 620 -31.65 -0.03 12.64
CA VAL A 620 -32.42 -0.45 11.48
C VAL A 620 -33.33 0.68 11.04
N GLU A 621 -33.30 1.01 9.76
CA GLU A 621 -34.18 2.00 9.14
C GLU A 621 -35.02 1.36 8.02
N LYS A 622 -36.25 1.89 7.87
CA LYS A 622 -37.10 1.57 6.70
C LYS A 622 -36.82 2.59 5.60
N THR A 623 -36.22 2.13 4.54
CA THR A 623 -35.88 2.96 3.38
C THR A 623 -36.57 2.44 2.12
N THR A 624 -36.76 3.31 1.14
CA THR A 624 -37.30 2.93 -0.17
C THR A 624 -36.24 3.18 -1.22
N ILE A 625 -35.87 2.14 -1.94
CA ILE A 625 -34.89 2.21 -3.03
C ILE A 625 -35.58 2.11 -4.39
N ASN A 626 -35.02 2.76 -5.40
CA ASN A 626 -35.44 2.63 -6.78
C ASN A 626 -34.67 1.49 -7.47
N VAL A 627 -35.37 0.46 -7.90
CA VAL A 627 -34.79 -0.68 -8.61
C VAL A 627 -35.39 -0.73 -10.02
N ASN A 628 -34.61 -0.34 -11.00
CA ASN A 628 -35.03 -0.33 -12.41
C ASN A 628 -36.42 0.38 -12.62
N GLY A 629 -36.61 1.52 -11.96
CA GLY A 629 -37.87 2.31 -12.06
C GLY A 629 -38.98 1.88 -11.09
N LYS A 630 -38.78 0.85 -10.27
CA LYS A 630 -39.74 0.39 -9.24
C LYS A 630 -39.28 0.75 -7.84
N GLN A 631 -40.14 1.35 -7.05
CA GLN A 631 -39.93 1.62 -5.64
C GLN A 631 -40.03 0.33 -4.81
N VAL A 632 -39.01 -0.01 -4.02
CA VAL A 632 -38.96 -1.19 -3.15
C VAL A 632 -38.65 -0.76 -1.73
N ALA A 633 -39.54 -1.09 -0.78
CA ALA A 633 -39.30 -0.85 0.64
C ALA A 633 -38.34 -1.92 1.19
N LEU A 634 -37.36 -1.48 2.00
CA LEU A 634 -36.35 -2.33 2.64
C LEU A 634 -36.19 -1.92 4.11
N GLU A 635 -36.04 -2.94 4.96
CA GLU A 635 -35.48 -2.75 6.30
C GLU A 635 -33.96 -3.00 6.24
N THR A 636 -33.17 -1.97 6.44
CA THR A 636 -31.72 -2.04 6.28
C THR A 636 -31.01 -1.07 7.22
N PHE A 637 -29.70 -1.18 7.26
CA PHE A 637 -28.85 -0.20 7.93
C PHE A 637 -28.57 0.96 6.97
N PRO A 638 -28.59 2.23 7.42
CA PRO A 638 -28.19 3.37 6.61
C PRO A 638 -26.72 3.19 6.16
N PRO A 639 -26.35 3.63 4.94
CA PRO A 639 -24.99 3.46 4.47
C PRO A 639 -24.00 4.26 5.35
N GLU A 640 -22.94 3.62 5.82
CA GLU A 640 -21.76 4.26 6.42
C GLU A 640 -20.60 4.22 5.43
N TYR A 641 -19.75 5.24 5.45
CA TYR A 641 -18.67 5.41 4.49
C TYR A 641 -17.30 5.37 5.16
N ALA A 642 -16.29 4.98 4.36
CA ALA A 642 -14.88 5.10 4.72
C ALA A 642 -14.10 5.64 3.52
N GLU A 643 -13.32 6.69 3.73
CA GLU A 643 -12.46 7.30 2.72
C GLU A 643 -11.21 6.45 2.51
N VAL A 644 -10.94 5.99 1.29
CA VAL A 644 -9.87 5.03 1.01
C VAL A 644 -8.99 5.51 -0.14
N TYR A 645 -7.74 5.87 0.19
CA TYR A 645 -6.71 6.26 -0.77
C TYR A 645 -5.66 5.15 -0.94
N GLY A 646 -5.08 5.05 -2.12
CA GLY A 646 -3.98 4.11 -2.38
C GLY A 646 -4.36 2.63 -2.46
N VAL A 647 -5.67 2.31 -2.51
CA VAL A 647 -6.18 0.93 -2.61
C VAL A 647 -7.07 0.78 -3.85
N PRO A 648 -6.63 0.07 -4.89
CA PRO A 648 -7.41 -0.15 -6.09
C PRO A 648 -8.43 -1.28 -5.88
N PHE A 649 -9.71 -0.93 -5.74
CA PHE A 649 -10.80 -1.92 -5.72
C PHE A 649 -11.29 -2.22 -7.13
N SER A 650 -11.34 -3.50 -7.50
CA SER A 650 -11.80 -3.94 -8.84
C SER A 650 -13.29 -3.74 -9.08
N PHE A 651 -14.11 -3.69 -8.02
CA PHE A 651 -15.55 -3.47 -8.14
C PHE A 651 -15.97 -2.00 -8.13
N ILE A 652 -15.06 -1.05 -7.89
CA ILE A 652 -15.33 0.38 -7.99
C ILE A 652 -14.95 0.83 -9.41
N PRO A 653 -15.82 1.59 -10.13
CA PRO A 653 -15.56 2.02 -11.50
C PRO A 653 -14.18 2.67 -11.66
N ALA A 654 -13.47 2.28 -12.72
CA ALA A 654 -12.22 2.89 -13.11
C ALA A 654 -12.37 3.53 -14.49
N THR A 655 -12.02 4.81 -14.61
CA THR A 655 -11.86 5.45 -15.92
C THR A 655 -10.47 5.09 -16.43
N GLY A 656 -10.38 4.08 -17.30
CA GLY A 656 -9.15 3.71 -18.00
C GLY A 656 -9.46 3.52 -19.48
N SER A 657 -8.75 4.22 -20.36
CA SER A 657 -8.85 4.06 -21.80
C SER A 657 -8.03 2.84 -22.24
N GLY A 658 -8.72 1.85 -22.84
CA GLY A 658 -8.03 0.73 -23.50
C GLY A 658 -7.39 1.17 -24.83
N TRP A 659 -6.15 0.81 -25.04
CA TRP A 659 -5.44 0.90 -26.32
C TRP A 659 -5.00 -0.48 -26.76
N THR A 660 -5.29 -0.86 -28.02
CA THR A 660 -4.76 -2.08 -28.66
C THR A 660 -3.46 -1.72 -29.37
N ILE A 661 -2.38 -2.39 -29.05
CA ILE A 661 -1.07 -2.22 -29.71
C ILE A 661 -0.76 -3.47 -30.54
N HIS A 662 -0.46 -3.25 -31.83
CA HIS A 662 0.06 -4.30 -32.71
C HIS A 662 1.58 -4.42 -32.54
N PRO A 663 2.16 -5.62 -32.60
CA PRO A 663 3.61 -5.79 -32.51
C PRO A 663 4.32 -5.19 -33.74
N LEU A 664 5.33 -4.36 -33.49
CA LEU A 664 6.18 -3.77 -34.52
C LEU A 664 7.41 -4.69 -34.78
N PRO A 665 7.97 -4.66 -36.01
CA PRO A 665 9.19 -5.40 -36.30
C PRO A 665 10.38 -4.87 -35.46
N VAL A 666 11.28 -5.78 -35.08
CA VAL A 666 12.46 -5.48 -34.26
C VAL A 666 13.64 -5.17 -35.16
N THR A 667 14.36 -4.07 -34.86
CA THR A 667 15.63 -3.69 -35.54
C THR A 667 16.77 -3.75 -34.52
N GLU A 668 17.88 -4.39 -34.87
CA GLU A 668 19.10 -4.43 -34.07
C GLU A 668 19.97 -3.19 -34.36
N VAL A 669 20.34 -2.48 -33.30
CA VAL A 669 21.15 -1.24 -33.34
C VAL A 669 22.45 -1.52 -32.60
N GLU A 670 23.57 -1.45 -33.33
CA GLU A 670 24.90 -1.78 -32.83
C GLU A 670 26.01 -0.85 -33.36
N ALA A 671 27.12 -0.77 -32.62
CA ALA A 671 28.34 -0.13 -33.09
C ALA A 671 29.02 -1.02 -34.12
N ILE A 672 29.38 -0.44 -35.28
CA ILE A 672 30.00 -1.17 -36.37
C ILE A 672 31.53 -1.06 -36.25
N PRO A 673 32.27 -2.17 -35.98
CA PRO A 673 33.70 -2.13 -35.66
C PRO A 673 34.56 -1.47 -36.74
N GLU A 674 34.19 -1.59 -38.01
CA GLU A 674 34.91 -1.01 -39.17
C GLU A 674 34.86 0.52 -39.17
N ARG A 675 33.84 1.13 -38.53
CA ARG A 675 33.67 2.58 -38.47
C ARG A 675 34.35 3.21 -37.24
N LYS A 676 34.90 2.42 -36.32
CA LYS A 676 35.51 2.87 -35.07
C LYS A 676 36.57 3.93 -35.28
N ALA A 677 37.53 3.69 -36.20
CA ALA A 677 38.68 4.58 -36.41
C ALA A 677 38.32 6.00 -36.83
N THR A 678 37.16 6.19 -37.48
CA THR A 678 36.74 7.49 -38.06
C THR A 678 35.59 8.15 -37.33
N CYS A 679 34.70 7.36 -36.71
CA CYS A 679 33.41 7.83 -36.20
C CYS A 679 33.20 7.57 -34.69
N GLU A 680 34.17 6.99 -33.97
CA GLU A 680 34.02 6.79 -32.51
C GLU A 680 33.95 8.14 -31.79
N ILE A 681 32.95 8.28 -30.91
CA ILE A 681 32.76 9.40 -30.00
C ILE A 681 32.93 8.92 -28.57
N THR A 682 33.88 9.54 -27.86
CA THR A 682 34.09 9.30 -26.42
C THR A 682 33.65 10.52 -25.61
N PHE A 683 33.13 10.28 -24.41
CA PHE A 683 32.56 11.32 -23.55
C PHE A 683 32.86 11.10 -22.07
N PRO A 684 32.89 12.16 -21.23
CA PRO A 684 33.09 12.02 -19.80
C PRO A 684 31.82 11.53 -19.08
N ILE A 685 31.96 10.57 -18.16
CA ILE A 685 30.86 10.10 -17.28
C ILE A 685 30.93 10.90 -15.96
N VAL A 686 30.19 11.99 -15.93
CA VAL A 686 30.10 12.89 -14.77
C VAL A 686 28.94 12.50 -13.86
N THR A 687 29.18 12.37 -12.56
CA THR A 687 28.16 12.01 -11.54
C THR A 687 27.70 13.20 -10.70
N GLY A 688 28.45 14.31 -10.74
CA GLY A 688 28.12 15.53 -9.99
C GLY A 688 29.16 16.61 -10.19
N TYR A 689 29.01 17.70 -9.50
CA TYR A 689 29.88 18.88 -9.51
C TYR A 689 30.30 19.24 -8.10
N ARG A 690 31.56 19.66 -7.91
CA ARG A 690 32.00 20.28 -6.65
C ARG A 690 32.43 21.72 -6.91
N ARG A 691 32.17 22.58 -5.96
CA ARG A 691 32.38 24.00 -6.03
C ARG A 691 33.22 24.51 -4.87
N GLN A 692 34.06 25.50 -5.11
CA GLN A 692 34.63 26.36 -4.07
C GLN A 692 33.61 27.43 -3.67
N LEU A 693 33.23 27.50 -2.39
CA LEU A 693 32.20 28.38 -1.88
C LEU A 693 32.70 29.85 -1.75
N PRO A 694 31.85 30.84 -2.02
CA PRO A 694 32.22 32.25 -2.13
C PRO A 694 32.44 32.96 -0.79
N PRO A 695 33.06 34.20 -0.82
CA PRO A 695 33.26 35.05 0.36
C PRO A 695 31.94 35.64 0.90
N ASN A 696 31.99 36.29 2.04
CA ASN A 696 30.94 36.67 2.98
C ASN A 696 29.76 37.54 2.48
N LYS A 697 29.60 37.90 1.20
CA LYS A 697 28.47 38.69 0.70
C LYS A 697 27.76 38.02 -0.46
N LEU A 698 26.43 37.82 -0.32
CA LEU A 698 25.61 37.20 -1.35
C LEU A 698 24.87 38.26 -2.18
N VAL A 699 24.89 38.09 -3.52
CA VAL A 699 24.11 38.89 -4.47
C VAL A 699 23.25 37.91 -5.27
N ALA A 700 21.97 38.23 -5.50
CA ALA A 700 21.10 37.41 -6.34
C ALA A 700 20.59 38.22 -7.53
N ILE A 701 20.67 37.60 -8.72
CA ILE A 701 20.14 38.13 -9.99
C ILE A 701 18.99 37.29 -10.43
N PHE A 702 17.83 37.89 -10.58
CA PHE A 702 16.63 37.22 -11.06
C PHE A 702 16.49 37.42 -12.57
N THR A 703 16.26 36.30 -13.27
CA THR A 703 16.01 36.22 -14.71
C THR A 703 14.69 35.52 -14.92
N GLU A 704 14.26 35.32 -16.15
CA GLU A 704 13.05 34.52 -16.47
C GLU A 704 13.12 33.11 -15.85
N ASP A 705 14.32 32.53 -15.74
CA ASP A 705 14.55 31.21 -15.14
C ASP A 705 14.36 31.20 -13.62
N SER A 706 14.39 32.36 -12.99
CA SER A 706 14.07 32.49 -11.56
C SER A 706 12.57 32.45 -11.29
N SER A 707 11.75 32.57 -12.36
CA SER A 707 10.30 32.58 -12.24
C SER A 707 9.78 31.20 -11.77
N TYR A 708 8.79 31.20 -10.93
CA TYR A 708 8.12 30.00 -10.45
C TYR A 708 6.61 30.18 -10.56
N GLU A 709 5.98 29.29 -11.29
CA GLU A 709 4.53 29.22 -11.37
C GLU A 709 4.04 28.12 -10.44
N LEU A 710 3.22 28.48 -9.47
CA LEU A 710 2.55 27.56 -8.58
C LEU A 710 1.13 27.33 -9.11
N SER A 711 0.84 26.11 -9.59
CA SER A 711 -0.46 25.76 -10.16
C SER A 711 -0.92 24.37 -9.68
N SER A 712 -2.20 24.08 -9.83
CA SER A 712 -2.78 22.77 -9.50
C SER A 712 -2.40 21.64 -10.48
N ALA A 713 -1.70 21.96 -11.58
CA ALA A 713 -1.35 20.99 -12.61
C ALA A 713 -0.41 19.87 -12.12
N GLU A 714 0.47 20.18 -11.16
CA GLU A 714 1.41 19.20 -10.59
C GLU A 714 0.88 18.49 -9.35
N ILE A 715 -0.01 19.14 -8.59
CA ILE A 715 -0.53 18.65 -7.32
C ILE A 715 -2.03 18.83 -7.30
N PRO A 716 -2.81 17.80 -6.97
CA PRO A 716 -4.24 17.99 -6.75
C PRO A 716 -4.44 18.93 -5.54
N SER A 717 -4.84 20.17 -5.78
CA SER A 717 -5.27 21.09 -4.72
C SER A 717 -6.68 20.75 -4.26
N ARG A 718 -7.47 20.14 -5.15
CA ARG A 718 -8.82 19.64 -4.93
C ARG A 718 -8.94 18.19 -5.40
N THR A 719 -9.58 17.36 -4.63
CA THR A 719 -9.85 15.97 -4.96
C THR A 719 -11.33 15.69 -4.75
N GLU A 720 -12.00 15.19 -5.78
CA GLU A 720 -13.35 14.66 -5.69
C GLU A 720 -13.30 13.21 -5.24
N ILE A 721 -13.90 12.92 -4.11
CA ILE A 721 -14.15 11.55 -3.64
C ILE A 721 -15.61 11.22 -3.83
N GLU A 722 -15.87 10.08 -4.46
CA GLU A 722 -17.19 9.60 -4.78
C GLU A 722 -17.43 8.24 -4.16
N ALA A 723 -18.58 8.07 -3.52
CA ALA A 723 -19.05 6.76 -3.15
C ALA A 723 -19.63 6.06 -4.40
N ILE A 724 -19.75 4.75 -4.34
CA ILE A 724 -20.54 3.98 -5.32
C ILE A 724 -21.97 4.58 -5.48
N THR A 725 -22.43 5.26 -4.44
CA THR A 725 -23.77 5.88 -4.29
C THR A 725 -23.91 7.26 -4.91
N GLY A 726 -22.88 7.84 -5.53
CA GLY A 726 -22.99 9.15 -6.16
C GLY A 726 -23.00 10.37 -5.25
N GLY A 727 -22.74 10.22 -3.96
CA GLY A 727 -22.44 11.38 -3.10
C GLY A 727 -21.01 11.84 -3.35
N THR A 728 -20.80 12.96 -4.02
CA THR A 728 -19.48 13.57 -4.19
C THR A 728 -19.15 14.45 -2.99
N GLN A 729 -17.93 14.32 -2.48
CA GLN A 729 -17.36 15.23 -1.50
C GLN A 729 -16.06 15.80 -2.04
N GLU A 730 -15.96 17.14 -2.03
CA GLU A 730 -14.75 17.84 -2.44
C GLU A 730 -13.83 18.03 -1.24
N VAL A 731 -12.56 17.67 -1.39
CA VAL A 731 -11.52 17.81 -0.38
C VAL A 731 -10.46 18.77 -0.90
N GLU A 732 -10.18 19.83 -0.12
CA GLU A 732 -9.16 20.84 -0.41
C GLU A 732 -7.98 20.75 0.58
N LEU A 733 -6.79 21.18 0.14
CA LEU A 733 -5.61 21.27 1.00
C LEU A 733 -5.65 22.54 1.86
N PRO A 734 -5.59 22.45 3.21
CA PRO A 734 -5.87 23.60 4.10
C PRO A 734 -4.63 24.42 4.49
N TYR A 735 -3.61 24.57 3.65
CA TYR A 735 -2.35 25.24 4.03
C TYR A 735 -2.48 26.73 4.40
N SER A 736 -3.49 27.45 3.85
CA SER A 736 -3.68 28.88 4.10
C SER A 736 -3.97 29.22 5.57
N THR A 737 -4.59 28.29 6.31
CA THR A 737 -4.97 28.49 7.71
C THR A 737 -3.87 28.09 8.70
N GLN A 738 -2.87 27.33 8.27
CA GLN A 738 -1.83 26.76 9.13
C GLN A 738 -0.59 27.67 9.29
N PHE A 739 -0.23 28.41 8.23
CA PHE A 739 1.01 29.17 8.20
C PHE A 739 0.80 30.63 7.76
N ARG A 740 1.63 31.54 8.28
CA ARG A 740 1.69 32.95 7.83
C ARG A 740 2.75 33.09 6.74
N ASP A 741 2.64 34.12 5.88
CA ASP A 741 3.60 34.41 4.81
C ASP A 741 5.04 34.54 5.33
N GLN A 742 5.21 35.16 6.50
CA GLN A 742 6.52 35.31 7.13
C GLN A 742 7.13 33.96 7.52
N GLN A 743 6.32 33.02 8.01
CA GLN A 743 6.78 31.65 8.35
C GLN A 743 7.21 30.91 7.10
N THR A 744 6.47 31.07 5.99
CA THR A 744 6.80 30.49 4.69
C THR A 744 8.13 31.03 4.14
N GLN A 745 8.37 32.34 4.24
CA GLN A 745 9.63 32.98 3.86
C GLN A 745 10.82 32.43 4.68
N TYR A 746 10.62 32.28 5.99
CA TYR A 746 11.63 31.73 6.90
C TYR A 746 11.93 30.26 6.57
N TYR A 747 10.89 29.47 6.31
CA TYR A 747 11.00 28.06 5.95
C TYR A 747 11.80 27.89 4.65
N LEU A 748 11.47 28.65 3.60
CA LEU A 748 12.21 28.59 2.32
C LEU A 748 13.67 29.03 2.47
N ALA A 749 13.94 30.11 3.19
CA ALA A 749 15.30 30.55 3.44
C ALA A 749 16.13 29.47 4.17
N ASN A 750 15.53 28.80 5.14
CA ASN A 750 16.16 27.70 5.86
C ASN A 750 16.44 26.50 4.92
N GLU A 751 15.54 26.19 3.99
CA GLU A 751 15.75 25.15 2.97
C GLU A 751 16.91 25.48 2.03
N VAL A 752 17.06 26.74 1.61
CA VAL A 752 18.22 27.21 0.83
C VAL A 752 19.52 26.99 1.61
N MET A 753 19.55 27.41 2.88
CA MET A 753 20.74 27.26 3.73
C MET A 753 21.15 25.81 3.90
N LYS A 754 20.21 24.96 4.32
CA LYS A 754 20.47 23.55 4.62
C LYS A 754 20.90 22.72 3.41
N ARG A 755 20.39 23.08 2.21
CA ARG A 755 20.61 22.27 1.01
C ARG A 755 21.77 22.73 0.16
N HIS A 756 22.09 24.01 0.17
CA HIS A 756 22.97 24.62 -0.83
C HIS A 756 24.12 25.46 -0.26
N LEU A 757 24.02 25.93 0.99
CA LEU A 757 25.02 26.82 1.60
C LEU A 757 25.68 26.14 2.82
N HIS A 758 26.39 25.05 2.58
CA HIS A 758 27.18 24.30 3.56
C HIS A 758 28.58 23.98 3.01
N ASP A 759 29.53 23.71 3.88
CA ASP A 759 30.87 23.23 3.52
C ASP A 759 30.92 21.72 3.28
N ASP A 760 32.07 21.19 2.83
CA ASP A 760 32.29 19.77 2.56
C ASP A 760 32.05 18.89 3.83
N ASP A 761 32.26 19.43 5.02
CA ASP A 761 31.97 18.81 6.31
C ASP A 761 30.46 18.88 6.71
N LYS A 762 29.58 19.39 5.82
CA LYS A 762 28.17 19.65 6.03
C LYS A 762 27.81 20.70 7.08
N ASP A 763 28.76 21.54 7.49
CA ASP A 763 28.48 22.66 8.37
C ASP A 763 27.78 23.78 7.60
N THR A 764 26.54 24.11 8.00
CA THR A 764 25.73 25.14 7.36
C THR A 764 26.24 26.54 7.76
N LYS A 765 26.44 27.43 6.80
CA LYS A 765 26.95 28.82 7.01
C LYS A 765 25.86 29.76 7.53
N TRP A 766 25.35 29.53 8.73
CA TRP A 766 24.21 30.27 9.31
C TRP A 766 24.36 31.78 9.38
N TRP A 767 25.57 32.32 9.36
CA TRP A 767 25.79 33.80 9.32
C TRP A 767 25.29 34.43 8.03
N LEU A 768 25.08 33.67 6.94
CA LEU A 768 24.50 34.15 5.69
C LEU A 768 22.97 34.19 5.72
N PHE A 769 22.32 33.62 6.73
CA PHE A 769 20.87 33.49 6.79
C PHE A 769 20.09 34.82 6.63
N PRO A 770 20.48 35.93 7.24
CA PRO A 770 19.79 37.23 7.04
C PRO A 770 19.80 37.68 5.58
N GLN A 771 20.90 37.41 4.84
CA GLN A 771 21.00 37.76 3.43
C GLN A 771 20.14 36.85 2.58
N VAL A 772 20.17 35.54 2.83
CA VAL A 772 19.33 34.54 2.14
C VAL A 772 17.84 34.84 2.37
N LEU A 773 17.45 35.21 3.60
CA LEU A 773 16.07 35.60 3.91
C LEU A 773 15.63 36.84 3.11
N GLY A 774 16.51 37.83 2.98
CA GLY A 774 16.26 39.01 2.16
C GLY A 774 16.07 38.67 0.68
N ILE A 775 16.92 37.78 0.15
CA ILE A 775 16.85 37.28 -1.23
C ILE A 775 15.56 36.47 -1.42
N THR A 776 15.22 35.60 -0.50
CA THR A 776 13.99 34.79 -0.55
C THR A 776 12.73 35.65 -0.58
N ARG A 777 12.66 36.70 0.23
CA ARG A 777 11.55 37.66 0.23
C ARG A 777 11.40 38.38 -1.11
N ARG A 778 12.51 38.81 -1.70
CA ARG A 778 12.51 39.44 -3.04
C ARG A 778 12.06 38.45 -4.09
N TRP A 779 12.57 37.23 -4.09
CA TRP A 779 12.24 36.20 -5.03
C TRP A 779 10.73 35.85 -4.97
N MET A 780 10.16 35.64 -3.79
CA MET A 780 8.72 35.37 -3.64
C MET A 780 7.85 36.52 -4.16
N LYS A 781 8.33 37.79 -4.10
CA LYS A 781 7.58 38.94 -4.58
C LYS A 781 7.73 39.17 -6.08
N GLU A 782 8.92 38.95 -6.64
CA GLU A 782 9.30 39.34 -8.00
C GLU A 782 9.16 38.17 -9.01
N CYS A 783 9.34 36.93 -8.56
CA CYS A 783 9.48 35.76 -9.43
C CYS A 783 8.38 34.71 -9.29
N VAL A 784 7.49 34.81 -8.30
CA VAL A 784 6.44 33.80 -8.10
C VAL A 784 5.10 34.26 -8.64
N THR A 785 4.48 33.41 -9.47
CA THR A 785 3.11 33.58 -9.97
C THR A 785 2.24 32.48 -9.40
N TYR A 786 1.10 32.85 -8.82
CA TYR A 786 0.11 31.92 -8.26
C TYR A 786 -1.06 31.78 -9.22
N LYS A 787 -1.37 30.54 -9.65
CA LYS A 787 -2.55 30.20 -10.48
C LYS A 787 -3.48 29.26 -9.72
N ASP A 788 -4.71 29.09 -10.24
CA ASP A 788 -5.67 28.08 -9.78
C ASP A 788 -5.96 28.13 -8.26
N ASN A 789 -6.07 29.34 -7.70
CA ASN A 789 -6.26 29.59 -6.26
C ASN A 789 -5.11 29.09 -5.35
N MET A 790 -3.93 28.85 -5.92
CA MET A 790 -2.74 28.57 -5.12
C MET A 790 -2.25 29.82 -4.38
N TYR A 791 -1.60 29.63 -3.23
CA TYR A 791 -1.11 30.71 -2.35
C TYR A 791 0.25 30.36 -1.73
N PRO A 792 0.99 31.30 -1.13
CA PRO A 792 2.37 31.12 -0.65
C PRO A 792 2.59 29.92 0.27
N GLN A 793 1.60 29.55 1.08
CA GLN A 793 1.74 28.50 2.08
C GLN A 793 1.93 27.11 1.47
N TYR A 794 1.62 26.91 0.19
CA TYR A 794 1.94 25.66 -0.52
C TYR A 794 3.45 25.38 -0.62
N PHE A 795 4.30 26.40 -0.40
CA PHE A 795 5.74 26.19 -0.26
C PHE A 795 6.15 25.38 0.99
N HIS A 796 5.23 25.06 1.91
CA HIS A 796 5.48 24.11 2.98
C HIS A 796 5.45 22.66 2.53
N ILE A 797 4.99 22.36 1.30
CA ILE A 797 5.15 21.04 0.70
C ILE A 797 6.63 20.83 0.38
N GLY A 798 7.23 19.80 0.95
CA GLY A 798 8.67 19.59 0.94
C GLY A 798 9.31 19.55 -0.46
N GLU A 799 8.59 19.05 -1.46
CA GLU A 799 9.07 19.02 -2.85
C GLU A 799 9.00 20.40 -3.52
N ILE A 800 7.92 21.15 -3.28
CA ILE A 800 7.78 22.53 -3.77
C ILE A 800 8.84 23.43 -3.11
N ALA A 801 9.08 23.27 -1.82
CA ALA A 801 10.13 23.97 -1.11
C ALA A 801 11.51 23.71 -1.73
N ARG A 802 11.82 22.48 -2.11
CA ARG A 802 13.07 22.10 -2.78
C ARG A 802 13.24 22.80 -4.14
N LYS A 803 12.15 22.78 -4.95
CA LYS A 803 12.12 23.50 -6.23
C LYS A 803 12.43 24.99 -6.05
N ALA A 804 11.74 25.62 -5.12
CA ALA A 804 11.91 27.03 -4.79
C ALA A 804 13.32 27.33 -4.27
N ALA A 805 13.82 26.54 -3.32
CA ALA A 805 15.15 26.70 -2.76
C ALA A 805 16.25 26.60 -3.83
N PHE A 806 16.10 25.67 -4.77
CA PHE A 806 17.03 25.54 -5.89
C PHE A 806 17.03 26.76 -6.81
N ARG A 807 15.86 27.31 -7.17
CA ARG A 807 15.78 28.52 -8.02
C ARG A 807 16.35 29.76 -7.32
N ILE A 808 16.12 29.91 -6.02
CA ILE A 808 16.74 30.96 -5.22
C ILE A 808 18.27 30.80 -5.23
N TYR A 809 18.75 29.57 -5.02
CA TYR A 809 20.17 29.26 -5.05
C TYR A 809 20.81 29.56 -6.42
N GLN A 810 20.17 29.15 -7.53
CA GLN A 810 20.62 29.47 -8.88
C GLN A 810 20.71 30.99 -9.13
N SER A 811 19.79 31.76 -8.56
CA SER A 811 19.83 33.23 -8.66
C SER A 811 20.99 33.83 -7.87
N ILE A 812 21.37 33.25 -6.75
CA ILE A 812 22.57 33.58 -5.99
C ILE A 812 23.82 33.27 -6.79
N LEU A 813 23.88 32.11 -7.44
CA LEU A 813 25.00 31.71 -8.29
C LEU A 813 25.23 32.68 -9.45
N ARG A 814 24.15 33.12 -10.12
CA ARG A 814 24.24 34.09 -11.22
C ARG A 814 24.75 35.47 -10.72
N GLY A 815 24.29 35.90 -9.56
CA GLY A 815 24.77 37.13 -8.95
C GLY A 815 26.25 37.12 -8.64
N GLU A 816 26.76 35.97 -8.21
CA GLU A 816 28.20 35.82 -7.94
C GLU A 816 29.05 35.78 -9.23
N GLN A 817 28.55 35.12 -10.29
CA GLN A 817 29.22 35.08 -11.59
C GLN A 817 29.35 36.49 -12.20
N GLN A 818 28.31 37.33 -12.12
CA GLN A 818 28.34 38.70 -12.62
C GLN A 818 29.22 39.63 -11.76
N ALA A 819 29.29 39.44 -10.43
CA ALA A 819 30.20 40.14 -9.58
C ALA A 819 31.68 39.83 -9.87
N GLN A 820 31.98 38.58 -10.27
CA GLN A 820 33.32 38.15 -10.68
C GLN A 820 33.73 38.67 -12.06
N SER A 821 32.77 38.85 -12.99
CA SER A 821 33.07 39.41 -14.33
C SER A 821 33.28 40.95 -14.29
N SER A 822 32.81 41.65 -13.24
CA SER A 822 33.04 43.10 -13.08
C SER A 822 34.34 43.43 -12.39
N ASP A 823 35.02 42.50 -11.72
CA ASP A 823 36.30 42.71 -11.01
C ASP A 823 37.52 42.20 -11.80
N SER A 824 37.34 41.82 -13.07
CA SER A 824 38.40 41.25 -13.92
C SER A 824 39.22 42.27 -14.68
N GLU A 825 40.11 43.05 -14.00
CA GLU A 825 41.37 43.50 -14.62
C GLU A 825 42.63 42.92 -13.97
N ASN A 826 42.54 42.09 -12.93
CA ASN A 826 43.72 41.51 -12.27
C ASN A 826 43.41 40.28 -11.41
N SER A 827 42.93 39.19 -11.95
CA SER A 827 43.18 37.86 -11.36
C SER A 827 42.81 36.70 -12.25
N SER A 828 43.73 35.75 -12.34
CA SER A 828 43.57 34.44 -12.93
C SER A 828 42.23 33.80 -12.61
N SER A 829 41.46 33.39 -13.67
CA SER A 829 40.16 32.76 -13.61
C SER A 829 40.12 31.65 -12.58
N SER A 830 39.47 31.88 -11.46
CA SER A 830 39.29 30.85 -10.43
C SER A 830 38.32 29.81 -10.99
N LYS A 831 38.77 28.56 -11.13
CA LYS A 831 37.97 27.39 -11.53
C LYS A 831 36.78 27.19 -10.55
N THR A 832 35.58 27.65 -10.93
CA THR A 832 34.41 27.69 -10.04
C THR A 832 33.76 26.32 -9.87
N PHE A 833 33.80 25.47 -10.90
CA PHE A 833 33.27 24.11 -10.89
C PHE A 833 34.31 23.09 -11.38
N LEU A 834 34.30 21.91 -10.70
CA LEU A 834 35.09 20.74 -11.12
C LEU A 834 34.16 19.52 -11.23
N PRO A 835 34.34 18.60 -12.22
CA PRO A 835 33.51 17.43 -12.35
C PRO A 835 33.84 16.37 -11.29
N ILE A 836 32.83 15.66 -10.83
CA ILE A 836 32.99 14.43 -10.03
C ILE A 836 32.70 13.28 -10.98
N PHE A 837 33.68 12.41 -11.21
CA PHE A 837 33.57 11.25 -12.09
C PHE A 837 33.10 10.00 -11.35
N GLN A 838 32.63 9.02 -12.10
CA GLN A 838 32.34 7.69 -11.58
C GLN A 838 33.65 6.95 -11.27
N ASP A 839 33.79 6.36 -10.08
CA ASP A 839 35.03 5.75 -9.57
C ASP A 839 35.61 4.63 -10.45
N LYS A 840 34.75 3.90 -11.18
CA LYS A 840 35.17 2.73 -11.98
C LYS A 840 35.29 2.99 -13.49
N GLN A 841 34.59 3.99 -14.01
CA GLN A 841 34.57 4.29 -15.45
C GLN A 841 34.40 5.80 -15.67
N ARG A 842 35.50 6.47 -16.08
CA ARG A 842 35.49 7.93 -16.28
C ARG A 842 35.07 8.34 -17.70
N ILE A 843 35.24 7.43 -18.65
CA ILE A 843 35.03 7.68 -20.08
C ILE A 843 34.03 6.65 -20.62
N GLY A 844 33.03 7.10 -21.33
CA GLY A 844 32.11 6.27 -22.11
C GLY A 844 32.45 6.38 -23.61
N SER A 845 32.01 5.42 -24.41
CA SER A 845 32.24 5.36 -25.84
C SER A 845 31.00 4.88 -26.60
N THR A 846 30.88 5.30 -27.86
CA THR A 846 29.91 4.74 -28.81
C THR A 846 30.15 3.25 -29.10
N GLU A 847 31.34 2.69 -28.80
CA GLU A 847 31.65 1.25 -28.93
C GLU A 847 30.75 0.34 -28.07
N ASP A 848 30.27 0.87 -26.96
CA ASP A 848 29.46 0.10 -26.01
C ASP A 848 27.96 -0.04 -26.40
N VAL A 849 27.56 0.46 -27.56
CA VAL A 849 26.16 0.48 -28.02
C VAL A 849 25.79 -0.83 -28.73
N ALA A 850 24.89 -1.60 -28.12
CA ALA A 850 24.22 -2.76 -28.70
C ALA A 850 22.86 -2.98 -28.05
N PHE A 851 21.75 -2.88 -28.83
CA PHE A 851 20.38 -3.10 -28.31
C PHE A 851 19.37 -3.37 -29.43
N GLU A 852 18.24 -3.95 -29.09
CA GLU A 852 17.11 -4.17 -30.00
C GLU A 852 15.99 -3.14 -29.76
N THR A 853 15.35 -2.67 -30.86
CA THR A 853 14.24 -1.70 -30.79
C THR A 853 13.11 -2.05 -31.75
N THR A 854 11.88 -1.70 -31.30
CA THR A 854 10.66 -1.72 -32.13
C THR A 854 10.26 -0.33 -32.64
N GLN A 855 11.04 0.70 -32.28
CA GLN A 855 10.81 2.07 -32.75
C GLN A 855 11.28 2.20 -34.22
N PRO A 856 10.76 3.19 -34.97
CA PRO A 856 11.23 3.48 -36.29
C PRO A 856 12.73 3.78 -36.26
N THR A 857 13.46 3.19 -37.20
CA THR A 857 14.91 3.37 -37.32
C THR A 857 15.26 3.91 -38.69
N TRP A 858 16.40 4.58 -38.77
CA TRP A 858 17.00 5.08 -40.01
C TRP A 858 18.47 4.67 -40.10
N GLU A 859 18.87 4.03 -41.21
CA GLU A 859 20.24 3.56 -41.44
C GLU A 859 21.21 4.73 -41.59
N THR A 860 22.35 4.69 -40.90
CA THR A 860 23.32 5.78 -40.84
C THR A 860 24.39 5.66 -41.91
N ARG A 861 24.95 6.80 -42.35
CA ARG A 861 26.09 6.84 -43.26
C ARG A 861 27.37 6.29 -42.61
N PRO A 862 28.09 5.36 -43.27
CA PRO A 862 29.31 4.73 -42.73
C PRO A 862 30.45 5.69 -42.39
N ASP A 863 30.53 6.83 -43.10
CA ASP A 863 31.58 7.85 -42.97
C ASP A 863 31.27 8.92 -41.93
N LYS A 864 30.04 8.88 -41.26
CA LYS A 864 29.58 9.92 -40.35
C LYS A 864 29.11 9.39 -39.00
N CYS A 865 28.77 8.11 -38.89
CA CYS A 865 28.25 7.57 -37.65
C CYS A 865 28.80 6.19 -37.29
N HIS A 866 29.22 5.99 -36.04
CA HIS A 866 29.76 4.72 -35.59
C HIS A 866 28.65 3.64 -35.43
N ILE A 867 27.41 4.06 -35.18
CA ILE A 867 26.26 3.19 -34.87
C ILE A 867 25.48 2.90 -36.15
N SER A 868 24.97 1.66 -36.30
CA SER A 868 24.27 1.18 -37.50
C SER A 868 23.01 1.97 -37.86
N HIS A 869 22.21 2.36 -36.88
CA HIS A 869 20.92 3.04 -37.07
C HIS A 869 20.71 4.16 -36.06
N VAL A 870 20.01 5.20 -36.45
CA VAL A 870 19.40 6.18 -35.55
C VAL A 870 17.99 5.74 -35.26
N VAL A 871 17.64 5.66 -33.98
CA VAL A 871 16.26 5.44 -33.50
C VAL A 871 15.53 6.77 -33.57
N ALA A 872 14.51 6.89 -34.40
CA ALA A 872 13.67 8.09 -34.52
C ALA A 872 12.46 7.98 -33.60
N ASP A 873 12.31 8.96 -32.72
CA ASP A 873 11.04 9.11 -32.00
C ASP A 873 9.93 9.62 -32.96
N THR A 874 8.71 9.58 -32.56
CA THR A 874 7.51 9.87 -33.37
C THR A 874 7.47 11.28 -33.98
N ASP A 875 8.32 12.20 -33.54
CA ASP A 875 8.45 13.54 -34.09
C ASP A 875 9.60 13.59 -35.12
N SER A 876 9.30 14.01 -36.33
CA SER A 876 10.21 14.12 -37.49
C SER A 876 11.47 15.00 -37.27
N TRP A 877 11.67 15.61 -36.12
CA TRP A 877 12.75 16.54 -35.81
C TRP A 877 14.10 15.84 -35.65
N GLU A 878 14.15 14.75 -34.88
CA GLU A 878 15.39 14.00 -34.64
C GLU A 878 15.93 13.35 -35.93
N GLN A 879 15.00 12.80 -36.75
CA GLN A 879 15.39 12.28 -38.07
C GLN A 879 15.96 13.37 -38.97
N LYS A 880 15.34 14.58 -38.98
CA LYS A 880 15.86 15.72 -39.75
C LYS A 880 17.20 16.19 -39.24
N THR A 881 17.41 16.18 -37.91
CA THR A 881 18.70 16.54 -37.32
C THR A 881 19.79 15.55 -37.75
N ALA A 882 19.51 14.26 -37.65
CA ALA A 882 20.49 13.25 -38.14
C ALA A 882 20.80 13.42 -39.62
N GLN A 883 19.78 13.62 -40.47
CA GLN A 883 19.98 13.87 -41.92
C GLN A 883 20.81 15.15 -42.20
N ALA A 884 20.52 16.23 -41.43
CA ALA A 884 21.28 17.48 -41.59
C ALA A 884 22.74 17.30 -41.18
N LEU A 885 23.01 16.59 -40.09
CA LEU A 885 24.38 16.29 -39.64
C LEU A 885 25.14 15.42 -40.63
N GLU A 886 24.52 14.46 -41.31
CA GLU A 886 25.14 13.64 -42.35
C GLU A 886 25.45 14.41 -43.62
N GLN A 887 24.69 15.45 -43.95
CA GLN A 887 24.89 16.26 -45.15
C GLN A 887 25.94 17.35 -44.99
N MET A 888 26.38 17.65 -43.77
CA MET A 888 27.33 18.72 -43.48
C MET A 888 28.79 18.23 -43.59
N ASP A 889 29.60 18.89 -44.38
CA ASP A 889 31.04 18.56 -44.49
C ASP A 889 31.83 18.90 -43.22
N GLU A 890 31.32 19.88 -42.47
CA GLU A 890 31.91 20.34 -41.20
C GLU A 890 31.77 19.31 -40.08
N VAL A 891 30.75 18.43 -40.13
CA VAL A 891 30.54 17.33 -39.17
C VAL A 891 31.50 16.18 -39.51
N VAL A 892 32.36 15.83 -38.55
CA VAL A 892 33.30 14.71 -38.66
C VAL A 892 32.61 13.41 -38.31
N ALA A 893 31.91 13.39 -37.17
CA ALA A 893 31.12 12.27 -36.68
C ALA A 893 29.92 12.77 -35.84
N TYR A 894 28.87 11.97 -35.78
CA TYR A 894 27.76 12.25 -34.87
C TYR A 894 27.19 10.96 -34.28
N VAL A 895 26.47 11.09 -33.19
CA VAL A 895 25.69 9.99 -32.57
C VAL A 895 24.42 10.54 -31.96
N LYS A 896 23.31 9.81 -32.12
CA LYS A 896 22.11 10.01 -31.30
C LYS A 896 22.31 9.37 -29.93
N ASN A 897 22.02 10.10 -28.89
CA ASN A 897 22.17 9.61 -27.51
C ASN A 897 20.98 8.74 -27.09
N HIS A 898 20.79 7.61 -27.74
CA HIS A 898 19.81 6.60 -27.42
C HIS A 898 20.55 5.35 -26.93
N ASN A 899 20.36 5.00 -25.64
CA ASN A 899 21.11 3.94 -24.95
C ASN A 899 22.65 4.08 -24.98
N LEU A 900 23.17 5.26 -25.29
CA LEU A 900 24.60 5.56 -25.33
C LEU A 900 25.20 5.65 -23.90
N GLY A 901 24.41 6.00 -22.91
CA GLY A 901 24.89 6.19 -21.54
C GLY A 901 25.50 7.58 -21.28
N PHE A 902 25.53 8.50 -22.26
CA PHE A 902 25.94 9.87 -22.06
C PHE A 902 24.85 10.64 -21.31
N THR A 903 25.12 11.05 -20.07
CA THR A 903 24.18 11.76 -19.21
C THR A 903 24.83 12.94 -18.52
N ILE A 904 24.05 13.99 -18.31
CA ILE A 904 24.46 15.20 -17.60
C ILE A 904 23.65 15.26 -16.30
N PRO A 905 24.29 15.16 -15.13
CA PRO A 905 23.59 15.28 -13.85
C PRO A 905 23.10 16.71 -13.67
N TYR A 906 21.81 16.87 -13.38
CA TYR A 906 21.21 18.16 -13.04
C TYR A 906 20.29 18.03 -11.83
N THR A 907 19.99 19.14 -11.21
CA THR A 907 18.99 19.22 -10.15
C THR A 907 17.71 19.74 -10.78
N ASP A 908 16.65 18.93 -10.73
CA ASP A 908 15.36 19.36 -11.27
C ASP A 908 14.75 20.48 -10.41
N HIS A 909 13.66 21.07 -10.91
CA HIS A 909 12.95 22.14 -10.21
C HIS A 909 12.39 21.71 -8.83
N ASN A 910 12.46 20.39 -8.48
CA ASN A 910 12.13 19.80 -7.20
C ASN A 910 13.32 19.74 -6.23
N GLY A 911 14.52 20.14 -6.66
CA GLY A 911 15.75 19.91 -5.92
C GLY A 911 16.19 18.44 -5.88
N ALA A 912 15.62 17.56 -6.73
CA ALA A 912 16.05 16.18 -6.85
C ALA A 912 17.14 16.05 -7.90
N SER A 913 18.21 15.27 -7.58
CA SER A 913 19.25 14.97 -8.56
C SER A 913 18.71 14.05 -9.64
N ARG A 914 18.81 14.46 -10.90
CA ARG A 914 18.40 13.73 -12.09
C ARG A 914 19.51 13.65 -13.12
N GLN A 915 19.33 12.76 -14.09
CA GLN A 915 20.21 12.64 -15.24
C GLN A 915 19.46 13.17 -16.47
N TYR A 916 20.05 14.15 -17.13
CA TYR A 916 19.60 14.64 -18.43
C TYR A 916 20.29 13.87 -19.52
N VAL A 917 19.56 13.44 -20.53
CA VAL A 917 20.05 12.75 -21.73
C VAL A 917 19.88 13.72 -22.91
N PRO A 918 20.95 14.38 -23.41
CA PRO A 918 20.87 15.20 -24.60
C PRO A 918 20.54 14.36 -25.84
N ASP A 919 19.95 14.95 -26.88
CA ASP A 919 19.52 14.21 -28.07
C ASP A 919 20.66 13.70 -28.91
N PHE A 920 21.67 14.56 -29.23
CA PHE A 920 22.82 14.23 -30.07
C PHE A 920 24.12 14.74 -29.49
N VAL A 921 25.21 14.08 -29.90
CA VAL A 921 26.59 14.56 -29.77
C VAL A 921 27.21 14.53 -31.15
N ALA A 922 27.87 15.63 -31.54
CA ALA A 922 28.55 15.74 -32.81
C ALA A 922 29.99 16.25 -32.67
N HIS A 923 30.91 15.70 -33.42
CA HIS A 923 32.26 16.19 -33.62
C HIS A 923 32.27 17.16 -34.80
N ILE A 924 32.54 18.45 -34.58
CA ILE A 924 32.49 19.49 -35.61
C ILE A 924 33.85 20.13 -35.73
N ARG A 925 34.30 20.30 -37.00
CA ARG A 925 35.60 20.88 -37.36
C ARG A 925 35.55 22.42 -37.27
N LYS A 926 36.52 23.03 -36.56
CA LYS A 926 36.71 24.49 -36.56
C LYS A 926 37.28 24.95 -37.86
N ARG A 927 36.87 26.14 -38.38
CA ARG A 927 37.27 26.65 -39.70
C ARG A 927 38.73 27.17 -39.79
N GLU A 928 39.41 27.45 -38.70
CA GLU A 928 40.78 27.99 -38.70
C GLU A 928 41.79 26.94 -38.23
N SER A 929 42.61 26.51 -39.17
CA SER A 929 43.90 25.84 -39.26
C SER A 929 43.87 24.39 -39.77
N GLY A 930 44.77 24.07 -40.70
CA GLY A 930 44.93 22.79 -41.39
C GLY A 930 45.44 21.63 -40.49
N SER A 931 45.24 21.67 -39.20
CA SER A 931 45.57 20.60 -38.26
C SER A 931 44.35 19.70 -38.02
N THR A 932 44.55 18.40 -38.04
CA THR A 932 43.53 17.36 -37.76
C THR A 932 42.98 17.38 -36.32
N ASP A 933 43.56 18.19 -35.42
CA ASP A 933 43.21 18.24 -34.00
C ASP A 933 42.19 19.35 -33.63
N ASN A 934 41.63 20.07 -34.59
CA ASN A 934 40.75 21.22 -34.34
C ASN A 934 39.26 20.84 -34.41
N VAL A 935 38.83 19.96 -33.50
CA VAL A 935 37.46 19.44 -33.42
C VAL A 935 36.84 19.83 -32.06
N VAL A 936 35.60 20.32 -32.09
CA VAL A 936 34.76 20.60 -30.89
C VAL A 936 33.69 19.52 -30.75
N ASN A 937 33.44 19.09 -29.51
CA ASN A 937 32.31 18.24 -29.16
C ASN A 937 31.08 19.10 -28.95
N LEU A 938 30.10 19.04 -29.83
CA LEU A 938 28.87 19.79 -29.76
C LEU A 938 27.74 18.92 -29.26
N ILE A 939 27.16 19.29 -28.12
CA ILE A 939 25.91 18.72 -27.60
C ILE A 939 24.77 19.42 -28.33
N LEU A 940 23.86 18.65 -28.94
CA LEU A 940 22.69 19.18 -29.62
C LEU A 940 21.41 18.72 -28.95
N GLU A 941 20.54 19.66 -28.67
CA GLU A 941 19.17 19.40 -28.15
C GLU A 941 18.16 19.90 -29.20
N THR A 942 17.23 19.02 -29.57
CA THR A 942 16.15 19.34 -30.52
C THR A 942 14.84 19.51 -29.76
N SER A 943 14.34 20.72 -29.67
CA SER A 943 13.13 20.93 -28.83
C SER A 943 12.04 21.73 -29.54
N GLY A 944 10.91 21.05 -29.79
CA GLY A 944 9.67 21.63 -30.34
C GLY A 944 8.66 22.16 -29.33
N LYS A 945 8.77 21.86 -28.04
CA LYS A 945 7.80 22.27 -27.00
C LYS A 945 8.52 22.73 -25.73
N LYS A 946 8.04 23.82 -25.12
CA LYS A 946 8.48 24.23 -23.77
C LYS A 946 8.07 23.15 -22.75
N ARG A 947 9.03 22.36 -22.28
CA ARG A 947 8.88 21.50 -21.10
C ARG A 947 9.38 22.26 -19.88
N GLU A 948 8.72 22.11 -18.74
CA GLU A 948 9.06 22.84 -17.50
C GLU A 948 10.50 22.66 -17.02
N ASP A 949 11.12 21.49 -17.30
CA ASP A 949 12.50 21.19 -16.91
C ASP A 949 13.56 21.71 -17.90
N LYS A 950 13.15 22.26 -19.06
CA LYS A 950 14.05 22.62 -20.14
C LYS A 950 15.09 23.65 -19.71
N GLN A 951 14.63 24.71 -19.08
CA GLN A 951 15.48 25.83 -18.66
C GLN A 951 16.53 25.40 -17.63
N GLN A 952 16.19 24.49 -16.71
CA GLN A 952 17.15 23.99 -15.73
C GLN A 952 18.21 23.08 -16.34
N LYS A 953 17.86 22.31 -17.36
CA LYS A 953 18.79 21.48 -18.12
C LYS A 953 19.80 22.36 -18.83
N VAL A 954 19.32 23.35 -19.59
CA VAL A 954 20.17 24.31 -20.30
C VAL A 954 21.07 25.08 -19.33
N ASN A 955 20.50 25.62 -18.27
CA ASN A 955 21.26 26.33 -17.23
C ASN A 955 22.32 25.45 -16.57
N THR A 956 22.04 24.17 -16.35
CA THR A 956 23.03 23.24 -15.76
C THR A 956 24.15 22.95 -16.76
N ILE A 957 23.81 22.77 -18.04
CA ILE A 957 24.83 22.54 -19.09
C ILE A 957 25.76 23.74 -19.19
N GLU A 958 25.19 24.92 -19.37
CA GLU A 958 25.96 26.15 -19.66
C GLU A 958 26.76 26.66 -18.45
N ASN A 959 26.15 26.58 -17.25
CA ASN A 959 26.71 27.19 -16.04
C ASN A 959 27.44 26.21 -15.11
N MET A 960 27.31 24.91 -15.29
CA MET A 960 27.94 23.91 -14.43
C MET A 960 28.72 22.85 -15.22
N TRP A 961 28.10 22.15 -16.18
CA TRP A 961 28.70 20.99 -16.84
C TRP A 961 29.83 21.44 -17.82
N LEU A 962 29.54 22.36 -18.74
CA LEU A 962 30.53 22.86 -19.71
C LEU A 962 31.74 23.53 -19.00
N PRO A 963 31.54 24.45 -18.04
CA PRO A 963 32.64 24.99 -17.26
C PRO A 963 33.42 23.93 -16.50
N ALA A 964 32.75 22.92 -15.91
CA ALA A 964 33.43 21.88 -15.15
C ALA A 964 34.31 21.00 -16.05
N VAL A 965 33.76 20.52 -17.17
CA VAL A 965 34.47 19.62 -18.09
C VAL A 965 35.58 20.34 -18.85
N ASN A 966 35.32 21.54 -19.37
CA ASN A 966 36.30 22.34 -20.10
C ASN A 966 37.44 22.83 -19.18
N ASN A 967 37.18 23.24 -17.96
CA ASN A 967 38.19 23.65 -16.98
C ASN A 967 39.04 22.48 -16.46
N TYR A 968 38.54 21.23 -16.53
CA TYR A 968 39.27 20.04 -16.11
C TYR A 968 40.45 19.77 -17.09
N GLY A 969 40.29 20.05 -18.39
CA GLY A 969 41.36 20.09 -19.41
C GLY A 969 41.87 18.72 -19.91
N GLU A 970 41.26 17.60 -19.47
CA GLU A 970 41.60 16.25 -19.97
C GLU A 970 40.76 15.83 -21.20
N PHE A 971 39.63 16.50 -21.43
CA PHE A 971 38.75 16.24 -22.57
C PHE A 971 38.89 17.31 -23.64
N ARG A 972 38.52 16.95 -24.88
CA ARG A 972 38.38 17.97 -25.95
C ARG A 972 37.34 18.98 -25.53
N GLU A 973 37.38 20.16 -26.09
CA GLU A 973 36.46 21.25 -25.83
C GLU A 973 35.01 20.84 -26.12
N TRP A 974 34.10 21.13 -25.19
CA TRP A 974 32.68 20.84 -25.30
C TRP A 974 31.88 22.14 -25.39
N SER A 975 30.81 22.12 -26.19
CA SER A 975 29.88 23.22 -26.33
C SER A 975 28.44 22.68 -26.43
N PHE A 976 27.45 23.57 -26.35
CA PHE A 976 26.04 23.22 -26.38
C PHE A 976 25.27 24.12 -27.34
N LEU A 977 24.37 23.53 -28.11
CA LEU A 977 23.47 24.25 -29.00
C LEU A 977 22.05 23.66 -28.96
N GLU A 978 21.08 24.54 -28.77
CA GLU A 978 19.68 24.20 -28.87
C GLU A 978 19.13 24.50 -30.26
N ILE A 979 18.49 23.50 -30.90
CA ILE A 979 17.87 23.63 -32.22
C ILE A 979 16.36 23.82 -32.00
N THR A 980 15.89 25.01 -32.31
CA THR A 980 14.48 25.41 -32.17
C THR A 980 13.70 25.39 -33.49
N ASP A 981 14.39 25.31 -34.65
CA ASP A 981 13.80 25.19 -35.98
C ASP A 981 14.39 24.00 -36.75
N PRO A 982 13.60 22.93 -36.97
CA PRO A 982 14.06 21.71 -37.64
C PRO A 982 14.29 21.88 -39.14
N TRP A 983 13.94 23.02 -39.73
CA TRP A 983 14.13 23.30 -41.14
C TRP A 983 15.42 24.09 -41.40
N ASN A 984 16.01 24.70 -40.37
CA ASN A 984 17.20 25.58 -40.48
C ASN A 984 18.44 25.04 -39.74
N ILE A 985 18.49 23.75 -39.43
CA ILE A 985 19.52 23.10 -38.59
C ILE A 985 20.92 23.40 -39.07
N GLN A 986 21.18 23.21 -40.36
CA GLN A 986 22.53 23.42 -40.95
C GLN A 986 23.01 24.86 -40.81
N ASN A 987 22.13 25.84 -41.04
CA ASN A 987 22.52 27.25 -40.89
C ASN A 987 22.71 27.61 -39.44
N THR A 988 21.84 27.13 -38.53
CA THR A 988 21.97 27.37 -37.09
C THR A 988 23.31 26.84 -36.56
N ILE A 989 23.73 25.64 -36.97
CA ILE A 989 25.04 25.07 -36.58
C ILE A 989 26.16 25.91 -37.16
N ARG A 990 26.09 26.37 -38.45
CA ARG A 990 27.11 27.21 -39.08
C ARG A 990 27.21 28.59 -38.45
N GLU A 991 26.09 29.23 -38.11
CA GLU A 991 26.04 30.51 -37.40
C GLU A 991 26.69 30.39 -36.04
N PHE A 992 26.31 29.37 -35.26
CA PHE A 992 26.91 29.08 -33.98
C PHE A 992 28.42 28.86 -34.06
N MET A 993 28.91 28.10 -35.05
CA MET A 993 30.34 27.87 -35.22
C MET A 993 31.10 29.13 -35.68
N ASN A 994 30.46 30.03 -36.41
CA ASN A 994 31.07 31.32 -36.80
C ASN A 994 31.17 32.27 -35.59
N GLU A 995 30.15 32.33 -34.73
CA GLU A 995 30.18 33.10 -33.49
C GLU A 995 31.19 32.52 -32.50
N TYR A 996 31.33 31.21 -32.45
CA TYR A 996 32.27 30.52 -31.59
C TYR A 996 33.75 30.65 -32.03
N ALA A 997 34.00 30.95 -33.30
CA ALA A 997 35.33 31.17 -33.85
C ALA A 997 35.80 32.65 -33.81
N SER A 998 34.87 33.59 -33.54
CA SER A 998 35.14 35.03 -33.33
C SER A 998 35.45 35.35 -31.86
#